data_5598f590a7f8b9224a7c11b5f30cd68f
#
_entry.id   5598f590a7f8b9224a7c11b5f30cd68f
#
_cell.length_a   1.000
_cell.length_b   1.000
_cell.length_c   1.000
_cell.angle_alpha   90.00
_cell.angle_beta   90.00
_cell.angle_gamma   90.00
#
_symmetry.space_group_name_H-M   'P 1'
#
loop_
_entity.id
_entity.type
_entity.pdbx_description
1 polymer ?
#
loop_
_entity_poly.entity_id
_entity_poly.type
_entity_poly.pdbx_seq_one_letter_code
_entity_poly.pdbx_strand_id
1 'polypeptide(L)'
;SGVQLDSELRFHIDELTEANIAAGMSPEEARRRAMLEFGGQEQVKEEVRDVYRVRILDSAIANLKSTIRFIRKSPSFSAAVILTLALGIGANSAVFSAIDAILLKPLPFPDANQLVLVDQHNPKDPNFRTFVAPVRLEDWARLNSTFQGLTGYYTEDVSESTGALPEKVTRAWVSPRFFQVWGMSPTLGREFPPEEETLNGPTAVLISDRYWRRRFNADTNVVGKNLRLDGYLHPIVGVMPPSFLFPNRETDLWCPIPAGVSYGNARENNWFIVTGRLKPGVTVAHAQADLATIQAQLGRQFPKTDGDLSVTVEALKETTIAGSRRSLWLLFGSVSLLLLIACTNIIALLLSRATQRQHEIAVRFSLGASRGAMISQLLTETFVLALIGSGLGLFLAAAASDIFRSLAAQLPRVEEIHLDTHIILYSLACSVAVTFLCGLIPAIRGTCGSLSGSLAQTSRAQVSGRNPLQWFLVGIQVALAVTLLAGAGLLLRSFQQLGRVSPGFDSSHTLSFQLSMNYGETDDLKKLRQFTDRILETLRATPGVEAAAISVGAPGVPLKYPTELKLAEGRADSEPKLMADNRFVSASYFETMRIPLLAGETCRETEGPPTVVVNRAFADAYFNVKSVIGHHVQSISGMGYAGAAEIVGISGDARESGLDQRPVPTAYWCAPVAEPGTYFLVRTHNAPMTMAETVRRRLRDIEPMRSAYDFAPLEQRFSDALGESRLRTILLTFFALTAISLACVGLYGTLSYSVNVRKREVGLRLALGALRSQIVSQFLWQGLSVCIAGCLFGWALAVASTRLLA
;
A
#
# COMPACT_ATOMS: atom_id res chain seq x y z
N SER A 1 -20.74 37.38 -26.34
CA SER A 1 -21.00 37.60 -24.92
C SER A 1 -22.38 38.28 -24.75
N GLY A 2 -23.06 38.10 -23.62
CA GLY A 2 -24.38 38.66 -23.35
C GLY A 2 -24.42 40.21 -23.51
N VAL A 3 -23.31 40.87 -23.21
CA VAL A 3 -23.15 42.35 -23.38
C VAL A 3 -23.17 42.79 -24.86
N GLN A 4 -22.64 41.94 -25.74
CA GLN A 4 -22.59 42.25 -27.19
C GLN A 4 -23.96 42.03 -27.84
N LEU A 5 -24.69 41.00 -27.42
CA LEU A 5 -26.08 40.72 -27.83
C LEU A 5 -27.03 41.86 -27.37
N ASP A 6 -26.87 42.33 -26.10
CA ASP A 6 -27.66 43.45 -25.59
C ASP A 6 -27.40 44.76 -26.36
N SER A 7 -26.18 44.99 -26.83
CA SER A 7 -25.85 46.19 -27.63
C SER A 7 -26.42 46.09 -29.06
N GLU A 8 -26.40 44.92 -29.69
CA GLU A 8 -26.98 44.69 -31.01
C GLU A 8 -28.53 44.76 -30.97
N LEU A 9 -29.17 44.18 -29.95
CA LEU A 9 -30.61 44.29 -29.77
C LEU A 9 -31.06 45.72 -29.53
N ARG A 10 -30.32 46.53 -28.75
CA ARG A 10 -30.60 47.95 -28.57
C ARG A 10 -30.45 48.75 -29.87
N PHE A 11 -29.40 48.50 -30.61
CA PHE A 11 -29.13 49.14 -31.90
C PHE A 11 -30.31 48.90 -32.88
N HIS A 12 -30.83 47.70 -33.02
CA HIS A 12 -31.96 47.41 -33.88
C HIS A 12 -33.27 48.06 -33.42
N ILE A 13 -33.51 48.11 -32.10
CA ILE A 13 -34.70 48.83 -31.55
C ILE A 13 -34.62 50.33 -31.80
N ASP A 14 -33.43 50.90 -31.67
CA ASP A 14 -33.21 52.33 -31.93
C ASP A 14 -33.34 52.63 -33.42
N GLU A 15 -32.85 51.78 -34.32
CA GLU A 15 -33.02 51.90 -35.78
C GLU A 15 -34.52 51.83 -36.21
N LEU A 16 -35.28 50.89 -35.66
CA LEU A 16 -36.72 50.76 -35.89
C LEU A 16 -37.45 51.99 -35.33
N THR A 17 -37.00 52.52 -34.21
CA THR A 17 -37.58 53.72 -33.59
C THR A 17 -37.33 54.95 -34.45
N GLU A 18 -36.13 55.15 -35.02
CA GLU A 18 -35.82 56.26 -35.95
C GLU A 18 -36.62 56.14 -37.25
N ALA A 19 -36.77 54.92 -37.80
CA ALA A 19 -37.57 54.67 -39.01
C ALA A 19 -39.05 55.06 -38.75
N ASN A 20 -39.63 54.73 -37.61
CA ASN A 20 -41.02 55.07 -37.26
C ASN A 20 -41.19 56.58 -37.03
N ILE A 21 -40.19 57.31 -36.47
CA ILE A 21 -40.19 58.76 -36.36
C ILE A 21 -40.14 59.41 -37.75
N ALA A 22 -39.29 58.87 -38.64
CA ALA A 22 -39.23 59.35 -40.03
C ALA A 22 -40.59 59.16 -40.80
N ALA A 23 -41.36 58.17 -40.43
CA ALA A 23 -42.72 57.92 -40.94
C ALA A 23 -43.82 58.84 -40.30
N GLY A 24 -43.44 59.78 -39.41
CA GLY A 24 -44.34 60.80 -38.88
C GLY A 24 -44.99 60.45 -37.53
N MET A 25 -44.48 59.46 -36.79
CA MET A 25 -44.93 59.10 -35.46
C MET A 25 -44.26 59.95 -34.36
N SER A 26 -44.96 60.17 -33.24
CA SER A 26 -44.36 60.81 -32.08
C SER A 26 -43.24 59.90 -31.50
N PRO A 27 -42.19 60.47 -30.88
CA PRO A 27 -41.06 59.67 -30.36
C PRO A 27 -41.50 58.54 -29.38
N GLU A 28 -42.52 58.82 -28.55
CA GLU A 28 -43.04 57.83 -27.60
C GLU A 28 -43.79 56.68 -28.29
N GLU A 29 -44.62 57.05 -29.29
CA GLU A 29 -45.44 56.10 -30.10
C GLU A 29 -44.50 55.26 -31.00
N ALA A 30 -43.50 55.86 -31.59
CA ALA A 30 -42.49 55.23 -32.42
C ALA A 30 -41.71 54.14 -31.68
N ARG A 31 -41.27 54.47 -30.44
CA ARG A 31 -40.54 53.55 -29.56
C ARG A 31 -41.45 52.41 -29.08
N ARG A 32 -42.69 52.72 -28.74
CA ARG A 32 -43.70 51.70 -28.34
C ARG A 32 -43.96 50.74 -29.47
N ARG A 33 -44.10 51.20 -30.72
CA ARG A 33 -44.31 50.38 -31.90
C ARG A 33 -43.10 49.55 -32.25
N ALA A 34 -41.89 50.11 -32.16
CA ALA A 34 -40.67 49.37 -32.38
C ALA A 34 -40.50 48.24 -31.38
N MET A 35 -40.86 48.45 -30.06
CA MET A 35 -40.85 47.37 -29.09
C MET A 35 -41.90 46.29 -29.30
N LEU A 36 -43.06 46.67 -29.83
CA LEU A 36 -44.13 45.69 -30.16
C LEU A 36 -43.81 44.90 -31.42
N GLU A 37 -43.17 45.52 -32.41
CA GLU A 37 -42.77 44.92 -33.67
C GLU A 37 -41.53 44.02 -33.48
N PHE A 38 -40.64 44.36 -32.60
CA PHE A 38 -39.45 43.57 -32.25
C PHE A 38 -39.76 42.35 -31.39
N GLY A 39 -40.87 42.38 -30.63
CA GLY A 39 -41.20 41.32 -29.70
C GLY A 39 -40.50 41.48 -28.32
N GLY A 40 -40.75 40.53 -27.42
CA GLY A 40 -40.17 40.57 -26.08
C GLY A 40 -38.65 40.35 -26.13
N GLN A 41 -37.85 41.30 -25.66
CA GLN A 41 -36.39 41.25 -25.64
C GLN A 41 -35.87 39.95 -24.97
N GLU A 42 -36.50 39.51 -23.92
CA GLU A 42 -36.14 38.26 -23.20
C GLU A 42 -36.46 37.00 -24.02
N GLN A 43 -37.53 37.04 -24.83
CA GLN A 43 -37.92 35.94 -25.70
C GLN A 43 -36.92 35.79 -26.87
N VAL A 44 -36.47 36.88 -27.49
CA VAL A 44 -35.41 36.85 -28.52
C VAL A 44 -34.08 36.38 -27.94
N LYS A 45 -33.75 36.80 -26.72
CA LYS A 45 -32.54 36.30 -26.02
C LYS A 45 -32.60 34.81 -25.73
N GLU A 46 -33.76 34.31 -25.39
CA GLU A 46 -33.96 32.87 -25.12
C GLU A 46 -33.89 32.05 -26.44
N GLU A 47 -34.52 32.50 -27.50
CA GLU A 47 -34.41 31.90 -28.85
C GLU A 47 -32.97 31.87 -29.36
N VAL A 48 -32.22 32.96 -29.19
CA VAL A 48 -30.79 33.02 -29.57
C VAL A 48 -29.96 32.05 -28.70
N ARG A 49 -30.26 31.95 -27.39
CA ARG A 49 -29.60 30.97 -26.50
C ARG A 49 -29.89 29.53 -26.91
N ASP A 50 -31.12 29.22 -27.28
CA ASP A 50 -31.50 27.87 -27.73
C ASP A 50 -30.85 27.52 -29.06
N VAL A 51 -30.79 28.46 -30.04
CA VAL A 51 -30.03 28.27 -31.29
C VAL A 51 -28.55 28.02 -31.02
N TYR A 52 -27.94 28.71 -30.03
CA TYR A 52 -26.54 28.48 -29.65
C TYR A 52 -26.36 27.08 -29.00
N ARG A 53 -27.29 26.64 -28.14
CA ARG A 53 -27.26 25.29 -27.52
C ARG A 53 -27.39 24.19 -28.56
N VAL A 54 -28.33 24.30 -29.47
CA VAL A 54 -28.52 23.34 -30.60
C VAL A 54 -27.25 23.31 -31.45
N ARG A 55 -26.67 24.46 -31.78
CA ARG A 55 -25.45 24.57 -32.58
C ARG A 55 -24.23 23.95 -31.93
N ILE A 56 -24.11 24.01 -30.56
CA ILE A 56 -23.02 23.35 -29.83
C ILE A 56 -23.18 21.83 -29.89
N LEU A 57 -24.41 21.33 -29.71
CA LEU A 57 -24.71 19.90 -29.77
C LEU A 57 -24.50 19.34 -31.20
N ASP A 58 -24.96 20.04 -32.23
CA ASP A 58 -24.73 19.67 -33.60
C ASP A 58 -23.25 19.66 -33.98
N SER A 59 -22.49 20.65 -33.48
CA SER A 59 -21.04 20.70 -33.67
C SER A 59 -20.35 19.54 -32.98
N ALA A 60 -20.76 19.17 -31.75
CA ALA A 60 -20.21 18.04 -31.02
C ALA A 60 -20.49 16.69 -31.72
N ILE A 61 -21.72 16.51 -32.23
CA ILE A 61 -22.11 15.32 -32.99
C ILE A 61 -21.33 15.22 -34.29
N ALA A 62 -21.20 16.34 -35.02
CA ALA A 62 -20.41 16.42 -36.26
C ALA A 62 -18.93 16.09 -36.02
N ASN A 63 -18.33 16.65 -34.93
CA ASN A 63 -16.96 16.35 -34.51
C ASN A 63 -16.81 14.85 -34.16
N LEU A 64 -17.76 14.27 -33.43
CA LEU A 64 -17.74 12.85 -33.07
C LEU A 64 -17.81 11.93 -34.31
N LYS A 65 -18.72 12.23 -35.26
CA LYS A 65 -18.81 11.49 -36.53
C LYS A 65 -17.51 11.61 -37.37
N SER A 66 -16.89 12.79 -37.37
CA SER A 66 -15.61 13.03 -38.03
C SER A 66 -14.49 12.21 -37.36
N THR A 67 -14.47 12.14 -36.02
CA THR A 67 -13.49 11.36 -35.25
C THR A 67 -13.62 9.86 -35.50
N ILE A 68 -14.85 9.32 -35.56
CA ILE A 68 -15.06 7.90 -35.87
C ILE A 68 -14.56 7.55 -37.28
N ARG A 69 -14.87 8.42 -38.27
CA ARG A 69 -14.36 8.29 -39.63
C ARG A 69 -12.83 8.34 -39.71
N PHE A 70 -12.24 9.20 -38.90
CA PHE A 70 -10.81 9.35 -38.73
C PHE A 70 -10.12 8.08 -38.18
N ILE A 71 -10.65 7.51 -37.07
CA ILE A 71 -10.13 6.27 -36.46
C ILE A 71 -10.11 5.14 -37.54
N ARG A 72 -11.17 5.02 -38.33
CA ARG A 72 -11.26 4.01 -39.41
C ARG A 72 -10.27 4.24 -40.56
N LYS A 73 -9.98 5.50 -40.90
CA LYS A 73 -9.03 5.83 -41.98
C LYS A 73 -7.56 5.70 -41.64
N SER A 74 -7.23 5.69 -40.33
CA SER A 74 -5.84 5.63 -39.86
C SER A 74 -5.70 4.66 -38.70
N PRO A 75 -5.89 3.35 -38.93
CA PRO A 75 -6.00 2.37 -37.86
C PRO A 75 -4.67 2.21 -37.08
N SER A 76 -3.53 2.22 -37.76
CA SER A 76 -2.22 2.07 -37.11
C SER A 76 -1.87 3.22 -36.15
N PHE A 77 -2.18 4.47 -36.54
CA PHE A 77 -2.00 5.63 -35.68
C PHE A 77 -2.94 5.58 -34.47
N SER A 78 -4.23 5.34 -34.72
CA SER A 78 -5.24 5.27 -33.66
C SER A 78 -4.92 4.15 -32.66
N ALA A 79 -4.51 2.98 -33.15
CA ALA A 79 -4.10 1.86 -32.31
C ALA A 79 -2.88 2.22 -31.44
N ALA A 80 -1.85 2.86 -32.02
CA ALA A 80 -0.68 3.28 -31.26
C ALA A 80 -1.03 4.28 -30.14
N VAL A 81 -1.88 5.28 -30.43
CA VAL A 81 -2.34 6.24 -29.44
C VAL A 81 -3.21 5.56 -28.36
N ILE A 82 -4.18 4.73 -28.75
CA ILE A 82 -5.06 4.03 -27.82
C ILE A 82 -4.27 3.09 -26.91
N LEU A 83 -3.33 2.30 -27.45
CA LEU A 83 -2.50 1.40 -26.64
C LEU A 83 -1.57 2.16 -25.68
N THR A 84 -0.97 3.26 -26.14
CA THR A 84 -0.15 4.13 -25.30
C THR A 84 -0.95 4.70 -24.14
N LEU A 85 -2.18 5.18 -24.41
CA LEU A 85 -3.09 5.70 -23.37
C LEU A 85 -3.62 4.62 -22.46
N ALA A 86 -3.95 3.44 -23.00
CA ALA A 86 -4.40 2.28 -22.22
C ALA A 86 -3.33 1.88 -21.18
N LEU A 87 -2.07 1.81 -21.59
CA LEU A 87 -0.96 1.53 -20.68
C LEU A 87 -0.76 2.65 -19.63
N GLY A 88 -0.73 3.91 -20.06
CA GLY A 88 -0.49 5.06 -19.17
C GLY A 88 -1.62 5.30 -18.18
N ILE A 89 -2.87 5.42 -18.66
CA ILE A 89 -4.04 5.67 -17.81
C ILE A 89 -4.40 4.41 -17.01
N GLY A 90 -4.32 3.22 -17.64
CA GLY A 90 -4.62 1.96 -16.96
C GLY A 90 -3.69 1.68 -15.79
N ALA A 91 -2.37 1.79 -15.98
CA ALA A 91 -1.40 1.64 -14.88
C ALA A 91 -1.62 2.68 -13.77
N ASN A 92 -1.91 3.94 -14.15
CA ASN A 92 -2.17 5.01 -13.20
C ASN A 92 -3.45 4.74 -12.39
N SER A 93 -4.53 4.29 -13.04
CA SER A 93 -5.78 3.94 -12.39
C SER A 93 -5.65 2.71 -11.49
N ALA A 94 -4.84 1.72 -11.87
CA ALA A 94 -4.58 0.54 -11.05
C ALA A 94 -3.84 0.90 -9.74
N VAL A 95 -2.79 1.73 -9.82
CA VAL A 95 -2.07 2.19 -8.62
C VAL A 95 -2.93 3.15 -7.79
N PHE A 96 -3.72 4.02 -8.44
CA PHE A 96 -4.68 4.89 -7.74
C PHE A 96 -5.74 4.08 -7.00
N SER A 97 -6.19 2.93 -7.53
CA SER A 97 -7.11 2.03 -6.83
C SER A 97 -6.55 1.56 -5.49
N ALA A 98 -5.25 1.23 -5.43
CA ALA A 98 -4.60 0.88 -4.17
C ALA A 98 -4.48 2.09 -3.22
N ILE A 99 -4.16 3.28 -3.74
CA ILE A 99 -4.12 4.51 -2.96
C ILE A 99 -5.49 4.87 -2.41
N ASP A 100 -6.53 4.81 -3.23
CA ASP A 100 -7.90 5.10 -2.80
C ASP A 100 -8.34 4.14 -1.69
N ALA A 101 -8.17 2.83 -1.88
CA ALA A 101 -8.54 1.81 -0.91
C ALA A 101 -7.77 1.94 0.42
N ILE A 102 -6.45 2.17 0.36
CA ILE A 102 -5.59 2.13 1.54
C ILE A 102 -5.47 3.51 2.20
N LEU A 103 -5.19 4.58 1.42
CA LEU A 103 -4.86 5.90 1.97
C LEU A 103 -6.06 6.84 2.04
N LEU A 104 -6.96 6.86 1.04
CA LEU A 104 -8.01 7.88 0.93
C LEU A 104 -9.31 7.46 1.60
N LYS A 105 -9.80 6.24 1.35
CA LYS A 105 -11.05 5.77 1.95
C LYS A 105 -10.98 5.77 3.48
N PRO A 106 -12.06 6.16 4.17
CA PRO A 106 -12.14 5.97 5.62
C PRO A 106 -12.07 4.48 5.97
N LEU A 107 -11.73 4.17 7.21
CA LEU A 107 -11.88 2.79 7.71
C LEU A 107 -13.36 2.38 7.66
N PRO A 108 -13.67 1.07 7.47
CA PRO A 108 -15.03 0.60 7.29
C PRO A 108 -15.85 0.54 8.59
N PHE A 109 -15.69 1.56 9.46
CA PHE A 109 -16.36 1.67 10.75
C PHE A 109 -17.13 2.98 10.85
N PRO A 110 -18.24 3.01 11.59
CA PRO A 110 -18.96 4.25 11.86
C PRO A 110 -18.05 5.27 12.54
N ASP A 111 -18.10 6.52 12.07
CA ASP A 111 -17.29 7.64 12.60
C ASP A 111 -15.81 7.30 12.80
N ALA A 112 -15.21 6.62 11.82
CA ALA A 112 -13.85 6.07 11.88
C ALA A 112 -12.76 7.09 12.24
N ASN A 113 -13.00 8.38 11.98
CA ASN A 113 -12.08 9.47 12.34
C ASN A 113 -11.97 9.68 13.87
N GLN A 114 -12.90 9.13 14.66
CA GLN A 114 -12.87 9.17 16.13
C GLN A 114 -12.11 7.99 16.71
N LEU A 115 -11.77 6.97 15.90
CA LEU A 115 -11.03 5.80 16.36
C LEU A 115 -9.54 6.10 16.45
N VAL A 116 -8.96 5.76 17.60
CA VAL A 116 -7.54 5.95 17.90
C VAL A 116 -6.93 4.68 18.46
N LEU A 117 -5.65 4.50 18.19
CA LEU A 117 -4.78 3.54 18.87
C LEU A 117 -4.12 4.25 20.06
N VAL A 118 -4.06 3.57 21.18
CA VAL A 118 -3.42 4.08 22.40
C VAL A 118 -2.30 3.13 22.79
N ASP A 119 -1.07 3.58 22.65
CA ASP A 119 0.13 2.83 23.00
C ASP A 119 0.83 3.45 24.20
N GLN A 120 1.63 2.65 24.88
CA GLN A 120 2.55 3.14 25.89
C GLN A 120 4.00 2.90 25.46
N HIS A 121 4.91 3.74 25.97
CA HIS A 121 6.34 3.66 25.68
C HIS A 121 7.15 4.25 26.83
N ASN A 122 8.43 3.89 26.89
CA ASN A 122 9.37 4.59 27.77
C ASN A 122 9.81 5.90 27.09
N PRO A 123 9.74 7.08 27.75
CA PRO A 123 10.19 8.36 27.18
C PRO A 123 11.64 8.36 26.70
N LYS A 124 12.48 7.49 27.27
CA LYS A 124 13.90 7.34 26.89
C LYS A 124 14.08 6.55 25.59
N ASP A 125 13.07 5.79 25.19
CA ASP A 125 12.98 5.09 23.88
C ASP A 125 11.57 5.21 23.29
N PRO A 126 11.23 6.37 22.71
CA PRO A 126 9.89 6.62 22.18
C PRO A 126 9.53 5.77 20.94
N ASN A 127 10.50 5.13 20.32
CA ASN A 127 10.26 4.24 19.17
C ASN A 127 9.83 2.84 19.62
N PHE A 128 10.04 2.49 20.87
CA PHE A 128 9.64 1.22 21.44
C PHE A 128 8.30 1.34 22.16
N ARG A 129 7.23 0.87 21.49
CA ARG A 129 5.88 0.83 22.02
C ARG A 129 5.60 -0.54 22.62
N THR A 130 4.93 -0.56 23.75
CA THR A 130 4.58 -1.81 24.45
C THR A 130 3.07 -1.96 24.60
N PHE A 131 2.65 -3.20 24.84
CA PHE A 131 1.27 -3.51 25.19
C PHE A 131 0.90 -2.83 26.53
N VAL A 132 -0.40 -2.75 26.81
CA VAL A 132 -0.96 -2.08 27.99
C VAL A 132 -1.48 -3.13 28.97
N ALA A 133 -1.23 -2.92 30.27
CA ALA A 133 -1.81 -3.78 31.32
C ALA A 133 -3.33 -3.54 31.44
N PRO A 134 -4.16 -4.58 31.63
CA PRO A 134 -5.61 -4.43 31.77
C PRO A 134 -6.01 -3.43 32.87
N VAL A 135 -5.38 -3.49 34.03
CA VAL A 135 -5.64 -2.57 35.14
C VAL A 135 -5.34 -1.11 34.80
N ARG A 136 -4.33 -0.86 33.96
CA ARG A 136 -4.00 0.49 33.49
C ARG A 136 -5.04 0.98 32.48
N LEU A 137 -5.51 0.10 31.60
CA LEU A 137 -6.63 0.41 30.70
C LEU A 137 -7.88 0.82 31.48
N GLU A 138 -8.21 0.11 32.56
CA GLU A 138 -9.34 0.46 33.43
C GLU A 138 -9.16 1.81 34.11
N ASP A 139 -7.95 2.11 34.61
CA ASP A 139 -7.64 3.42 35.16
C ASP A 139 -7.80 4.53 34.13
N TRP A 140 -7.28 4.34 32.92
CA TRP A 140 -7.47 5.29 31.82
C TRP A 140 -8.93 5.45 31.46
N ALA A 141 -9.70 4.36 31.36
CA ALA A 141 -11.12 4.40 31.05
C ALA A 141 -11.95 5.14 32.10
N ARG A 142 -11.58 5.03 33.38
CA ARG A 142 -12.26 5.67 34.52
C ARG A 142 -11.90 7.15 34.66
N LEU A 143 -10.63 7.54 34.44
CA LEU A 143 -10.12 8.87 34.74
C LEU A 143 -10.22 9.85 33.57
N ASN A 144 -10.32 9.36 32.31
CA ASN A 144 -10.32 10.21 31.13
C ASN A 144 -11.61 11.04 31.00
N SER A 145 -11.46 12.19 30.34
CA SER A 145 -12.56 13.08 30.00
C SER A 145 -12.87 13.16 28.49
N THR A 146 -11.97 12.66 27.65
CA THR A 146 -11.91 12.89 26.21
C THR A 146 -12.43 11.72 25.38
N PHE A 147 -12.46 10.51 25.94
CA PHE A 147 -12.93 9.32 25.25
C PHE A 147 -14.41 9.02 25.55
N GLN A 148 -15.11 8.54 24.56
CA GLN A 148 -16.42 7.90 24.70
C GLN A 148 -16.28 6.50 25.29
N GLY A 149 -15.21 5.77 24.91
CA GLY A 149 -14.85 4.48 25.44
C GLY A 149 -13.43 4.09 25.06
N LEU A 150 -12.81 3.32 25.94
CA LEU A 150 -11.52 2.64 25.71
C LEU A 150 -11.74 1.14 25.84
N THR A 151 -11.09 0.35 24.99
CA THR A 151 -11.17 -1.12 25.02
C THR A 151 -9.82 -1.72 24.64
N GLY A 152 -9.53 -2.91 25.16
CA GLY A 152 -8.33 -3.67 24.86
C GLY A 152 -8.66 -5.01 24.22
N TYR A 153 -7.70 -5.53 23.46
CA TYR A 153 -7.81 -6.87 22.88
C TYR A 153 -6.43 -7.51 22.71
N TYR A 154 -6.44 -8.83 22.52
CA TYR A 154 -5.31 -9.58 21.99
C TYR A 154 -5.82 -10.76 21.17
N THR A 155 -4.98 -11.36 20.33
CA THR A 155 -5.33 -12.50 19.47
C THR A 155 -4.44 -13.69 19.76
N GLU A 156 -5.01 -14.88 19.60
CA GLU A 156 -4.30 -16.16 19.66
C GLU A 156 -4.91 -17.18 18.71
N ASP A 157 -4.12 -18.16 18.31
CA ASP A 157 -4.56 -19.23 17.43
C ASP A 157 -4.86 -20.52 18.24
N VAL A 158 -6.13 -20.88 18.29
CA VAL A 158 -6.64 -21.99 19.11
C VAL A 158 -7.22 -23.12 18.26
N SER A 159 -7.42 -24.29 18.88
CA SER A 159 -8.08 -25.43 18.24
C SER A 159 -9.59 -25.38 18.39
N GLU A 160 -10.31 -25.41 17.27
CA GLU A 160 -11.72 -25.78 17.22
C GLU A 160 -11.83 -27.29 16.97
N SER A 161 -12.41 -28.03 17.91
CA SER A 161 -12.47 -29.51 17.92
C SER A 161 -13.88 -30.08 17.97
N THR A 162 -14.88 -29.32 17.50
CA THR A 162 -16.28 -29.81 17.38
C THR A 162 -16.41 -30.82 16.21
N GLY A 163 -15.54 -30.68 15.17
CA GLY A 163 -15.55 -31.56 14.01
C GLY A 163 -14.73 -32.83 14.18
N ALA A 164 -14.64 -33.62 13.12
CA ALA A 164 -13.86 -34.86 13.10
C ALA A 164 -12.34 -34.65 13.25
N LEU A 165 -11.85 -33.48 12.82
CA LEU A 165 -10.46 -33.05 12.94
C LEU A 165 -10.41 -31.66 13.57
N PRO A 166 -9.42 -31.40 14.45
CA PRO A 166 -9.23 -30.06 15.00
C PRO A 166 -8.81 -29.08 13.89
N GLU A 167 -9.47 -27.94 13.87
CA GLU A 167 -9.18 -26.83 12.95
C GLU A 167 -8.58 -25.66 13.72
N LYS A 168 -7.58 -25.00 13.13
CA LYS A 168 -7.06 -23.72 13.64
C LYS A 168 -8.07 -22.62 13.42
N VAL A 169 -8.40 -21.90 14.47
CA VAL A 169 -9.20 -20.66 14.42
C VAL A 169 -8.48 -19.56 15.15
N THR A 170 -8.51 -18.35 14.62
CA THR A 170 -7.96 -17.17 15.30
C THR A 170 -9.03 -16.57 16.18
N ARG A 171 -8.78 -16.60 17.48
CA ARG A 171 -9.63 -16.02 18.54
C ARG A 171 -9.09 -14.64 18.95
N ALA A 172 -9.96 -13.64 18.99
CA ALA A 172 -9.70 -12.38 19.65
C ALA A 172 -10.36 -12.37 21.03
N TRP A 173 -9.58 -12.19 22.06
CA TRP A 173 -10.08 -11.85 23.37
C TRP A 173 -10.34 -10.36 23.45
N VAL A 174 -11.52 -9.94 23.89
CA VAL A 174 -11.95 -8.55 23.89
C VAL A 174 -12.39 -8.11 25.29
N SER A 175 -11.95 -6.94 25.70
CA SER A 175 -12.38 -6.35 26.98
C SER A 175 -13.80 -5.77 26.87
N PRO A 176 -14.45 -5.49 27.99
CA PRO A 176 -15.78 -4.88 27.99
C PRO A 176 -15.90 -3.66 27.09
N ARG A 177 -17.10 -3.43 26.55
CA ARG A 177 -17.41 -2.32 25.62
C ARG A 177 -16.72 -2.36 24.27
N PHE A 178 -16.05 -3.46 23.89
CA PHE A 178 -15.32 -3.58 22.63
C PHE A 178 -16.20 -3.19 21.43
N PHE A 179 -17.33 -3.83 21.22
CA PHE A 179 -18.20 -3.56 20.06
C PHE A 179 -18.80 -2.15 20.08
N GLN A 180 -19.07 -1.59 21.27
CA GLN A 180 -19.51 -0.21 21.40
C GLN A 180 -18.46 0.80 20.94
N VAL A 181 -17.18 0.56 21.27
CA VAL A 181 -16.05 1.39 20.79
C VAL A 181 -15.95 1.32 19.27
N TRP A 182 -16.15 0.15 18.69
CA TRP A 182 -16.14 -0.03 17.22
C TRP A 182 -17.40 0.46 16.53
N GLY A 183 -18.52 0.61 17.24
CA GLY A 183 -19.83 1.00 16.70
C GLY A 183 -20.40 -0.05 15.77
N MET A 184 -20.10 -1.33 16.02
CA MET A 184 -20.49 -2.45 15.17
C MET A 184 -21.26 -3.48 16.00
N SER A 185 -22.40 -3.92 15.51
CA SER A 185 -23.24 -4.94 16.14
C SER A 185 -23.36 -6.19 15.27
N PRO A 186 -23.60 -7.37 15.84
CA PRO A 186 -23.83 -8.60 15.09
C PRO A 186 -25.00 -8.48 14.11
N THR A 187 -24.87 -9.12 12.95
CA THR A 187 -25.97 -9.24 11.95
C THR A 187 -26.99 -10.30 12.34
N LEU A 188 -26.58 -11.31 13.10
CA LEU A 188 -27.42 -12.34 13.69
C LEU A 188 -27.07 -12.49 15.16
N GLY A 189 -28.08 -12.69 16.00
CA GLY A 189 -27.89 -12.88 17.44
C GLY A 189 -27.69 -11.58 18.21
N ARG A 190 -26.80 -11.55 19.18
CA ARG A 190 -26.60 -10.46 20.14
C ARG A 190 -25.14 -10.25 20.49
N GLU A 191 -24.82 -9.10 21.08
CA GLU A 191 -23.55 -8.80 21.74
C GLU A 191 -23.43 -9.53 23.09
N PHE A 192 -22.26 -9.43 23.72
CA PHE A 192 -22.05 -9.94 25.07
C PHE A 192 -22.74 -9.05 26.10
N PRO A 193 -23.62 -9.61 26.94
CA PRO A 193 -24.16 -8.87 28.06
C PRO A 193 -23.14 -8.82 29.22
N PRO A 194 -23.30 -7.89 30.18
CA PRO A 194 -22.36 -7.73 31.28
C PRO A 194 -22.07 -8.99 32.10
N GLU A 195 -23.03 -9.92 32.17
CA GLU A 195 -22.90 -11.20 32.88
C GLU A 195 -21.85 -12.12 32.23
N GLU A 196 -21.69 -12.05 30.91
CA GLU A 196 -20.68 -12.82 30.14
C GLU A 196 -19.30 -12.18 30.21
N GLU A 197 -19.22 -10.90 30.61
CA GLU A 197 -17.97 -10.15 30.81
C GLU A 197 -17.44 -10.20 32.26
N THR A 198 -18.03 -11.02 33.14
CA THR A 198 -17.63 -11.19 34.53
C THR A 198 -16.84 -12.48 34.75
N LEU A 199 -15.99 -12.50 35.79
CA LEU A 199 -15.23 -13.68 36.17
C LEU A 199 -16.18 -14.82 36.56
N ASN A 200 -15.98 -16.01 35.98
CA ASN A 200 -16.86 -17.19 36.08
C ASN A 200 -18.25 -17.00 35.49
N GLY A 201 -18.46 -16.00 34.70
CA GLY A 201 -19.68 -15.82 33.90
C GLY A 201 -19.85 -16.89 32.80
N PRO A 202 -21.01 -16.97 32.16
CA PRO A 202 -21.25 -17.90 31.06
C PRO A 202 -20.27 -17.66 29.93
N THR A 203 -19.75 -18.74 29.33
CA THR A 203 -18.92 -18.63 28.13
C THR A 203 -19.78 -18.24 26.93
N ALA A 204 -19.24 -17.43 26.04
CA ALA A 204 -19.91 -17.02 24.81
C ALA A 204 -18.90 -16.75 23.68
N VAL A 205 -19.34 -16.93 22.44
CA VAL A 205 -18.50 -16.60 21.27
C VAL A 205 -19.32 -15.94 20.16
N LEU A 206 -18.78 -14.85 19.62
CA LEU A 206 -19.20 -14.27 18.35
C LEU A 206 -18.32 -14.83 17.24
N ILE A 207 -18.90 -15.11 16.08
CA ILE A 207 -18.18 -15.66 14.93
C ILE A 207 -18.16 -14.67 13.77
N SER A 208 -17.13 -14.72 12.94
CA SER A 208 -17.04 -13.91 11.73
C SER A 208 -17.97 -14.44 10.62
N ASP A 209 -18.42 -13.57 9.73
CA ASP A 209 -19.19 -13.94 8.52
C ASP A 209 -18.40 -14.97 7.68
N ARG A 210 -17.09 -14.80 7.55
CA ARG A 210 -16.21 -15.73 6.84
C ARG A 210 -16.25 -17.12 7.45
N TYR A 211 -16.07 -17.23 8.77
CA TYR A 211 -16.13 -18.51 9.49
C TYR A 211 -17.52 -19.12 9.42
N TRP A 212 -18.58 -18.33 9.60
CA TRP A 212 -19.97 -18.76 9.47
C TRP A 212 -20.27 -19.38 8.10
N ARG A 213 -19.84 -18.73 7.01
CA ARG A 213 -20.03 -19.28 5.66
C ARG A 213 -19.21 -20.54 5.42
N ARG A 214 -17.94 -20.54 5.84
CA ARG A 214 -17.01 -21.65 5.63
C ARG A 214 -17.42 -22.90 6.41
N ARG A 215 -17.79 -22.73 7.69
CA ARG A 215 -18.04 -23.85 8.63
C ARG A 215 -19.49 -24.29 8.70
N PHE A 216 -20.43 -23.35 8.56
CA PHE A 216 -21.86 -23.55 8.74
C PHE A 216 -22.71 -23.30 7.50
N ASN A 217 -22.10 -23.12 6.31
CA ASN A 217 -22.79 -22.81 5.05
C ASN A 217 -23.83 -21.68 5.16
N ALA A 218 -23.52 -20.67 5.97
CA ALA A 218 -24.42 -19.54 6.25
C ALA A 218 -25.79 -19.96 6.84
N ASP A 219 -25.84 -21.04 7.63
CA ASP A 219 -27.04 -21.49 8.33
C ASP A 219 -27.48 -20.43 9.34
N THR A 220 -28.70 -19.90 9.18
CA THR A 220 -29.27 -18.89 10.08
C THR A 220 -29.57 -19.42 11.48
N ASN A 221 -29.68 -20.76 11.66
CA ASN A 221 -29.87 -21.41 12.96
C ASN A 221 -28.52 -21.72 13.66
N VAL A 222 -27.47 -20.95 13.39
CA VAL A 222 -26.15 -21.12 13.99
C VAL A 222 -26.10 -20.64 15.44
N VAL A 223 -26.91 -19.65 15.79
CA VAL A 223 -26.99 -19.10 17.15
C VAL A 223 -27.53 -20.17 18.12
N GLY A 224 -26.81 -20.37 19.23
CA GLY A 224 -27.07 -21.39 20.22
C GLY A 224 -26.33 -22.71 19.98
N LYS A 225 -25.71 -22.94 18.79
CA LYS A 225 -24.80 -24.08 18.59
C LYS A 225 -23.54 -23.88 19.40
N ASN A 226 -22.92 -24.96 19.84
CA ASN A 226 -21.69 -24.92 20.63
C ASN A 226 -20.44 -25.17 19.75
N LEU A 227 -19.40 -24.37 19.98
CA LEU A 227 -18.04 -24.65 19.52
C LEU A 227 -17.20 -25.21 20.67
N ARG A 228 -16.42 -26.25 20.42
CA ARG A 228 -15.45 -26.73 21.37
C ARG A 228 -14.10 -26.09 21.11
N LEU A 229 -13.75 -25.14 21.95
CA LEU A 229 -12.48 -24.40 21.90
C LEU A 229 -11.64 -24.83 23.13
N ASP A 230 -10.43 -25.29 22.91
CA ASP A 230 -9.50 -25.72 23.99
C ASP A 230 -10.12 -26.70 24.98
N GLY A 231 -11.02 -27.58 24.50
CA GLY A 231 -11.72 -28.57 25.31
C GLY A 231 -13.02 -28.07 25.98
N TYR A 232 -13.29 -26.75 26.01
CA TYR A 232 -14.50 -26.16 26.60
C TYR A 232 -15.53 -25.83 25.53
N LEU A 233 -16.83 -25.93 25.93
CA LEU A 233 -17.95 -25.60 25.05
C LEU A 233 -18.27 -24.09 25.15
N HIS A 234 -18.33 -23.43 24.01
CA HIS A 234 -18.68 -22.01 23.88
C HIS A 234 -19.93 -21.89 22.98
N PRO A 235 -21.08 -21.44 23.50
CA PRO A 235 -22.26 -21.21 22.67
C PRO A 235 -22.01 -20.02 21.74
N ILE A 236 -22.39 -20.18 20.47
CA ILE A 236 -22.39 -19.11 19.49
C ILE A 236 -23.54 -18.16 19.82
N VAL A 237 -23.26 -16.91 20.14
CA VAL A 237 -24.27 -15.91 20.51
C VAL A 237 -24.62 -14.96 19.37
N GLY A 238 -23.79 -14.92 18.32
CA GLY A 238 -24.09 -14.13 17.12
C GLY A 238 -23.02 -14.22 16.04
N VAL A 239 -23.30 -13.57 14.92
CA VAL A 239 -22.44 -13.49 13.72
C VAL A 239 -22.16 -12.04 13.42
N MET A 240 -20.88 -11.67 13.31
CA MET A 240 -20.44 -10.31 12.96
C MET A 240 -20.63 -10.03 11.46
N PRO A 241 -20.86 -8.77 11.06
CA PRO A 241 -21.01 -8.41 9.65
C PRO A 241 -19.73 -8.65 8.85
N PRO A 242 -19.82 -8.91 7.53
CA PRO A 242 -18.64 -9.20 6.68
C PRO A 242 -17.65 -8.04 6.58
N SER A 243 -18.07 -6.82 6.89
CA SER A 243 -17.19 -5.65 6.96
C SER A 243 -16.35 -5.56 8.23
N PHE A 244 -16.65 -6.37 9.27
CA PHE A 244 -15.92 -6.35 10.52
C PHE A 244 -14.71 -7.30 10.45
N LEU A 245 -13.59 -6.80 9.95
CA LEU A 245 -12.34 -7.55 9.77
C LEU A 245 -11.28 -7.14 10.82
N PHE A 246 -11.70 -6.86 12.04
CA PHE A 246 -10.84 -6.41 13.12
C PHE A 246 -10.76 -7.46 14.26
N PRO A 247 -9.60 -7.66 14.90
CA PRO A 247 -8.27 -6.98 14.77
C PRO A 247 -7.54 -7.19 13.46
N ASN A 248 -7.77 -8.32 12.79
CA ASN A 248 -7.25 -8.66 11.47
C ASN A 248 -8.29 -9.47 10.70
N ARG A 249 -8.06 -9.65 9.40
CA ARG A 249 -8.98 -10.40 8.54
C ARG A 249 -9.03 -11.90 8.84
N GLU A 250 -8.05 -12.43 9.58
CA GLU A 250 -7.97 -13.85 9.93
C GLU A 250 -8.75 -14.19 11.19
N THR A 251 -9.19 -13.17 11.95
CA THR A 251 -10.00 -13.36 13.14
C THR A 251 -11.30 -14.07 12.79
N ASP A 252 -11.46 -15.25 13.33
CA ASP A 252 -12.66 -16.08 13.17
C ASP A 252 -13.65 -15.90 14.30
N LEU A 253 -13.14 -15.65 15.51
CA LEU A 253 -13.91 -15.66 16.75
C LEU A 253 -13.58 -14.47 17.64
N TRP A 254 -14.58 -13.97 18.39
CA TRP A 254 -14.42 -13.02 19.49
C TRP A 254 -14.98 -13.63 20.77
N CYS A 255 -14.20 -13.59 21.84
CA CYS A 255 -14.60 -14.05 23.17
C CYS A 255 -14.41 -12.92 24.19
N PRO A 256 -15.32 -12.73 25.15
CA PRO A 256 -15.17 -11.73 26.19
C PRO A 256 -14.08 -12.14 27.18
N ILE A 257 -13.21 -11.22 27.57
CA ILE A 257 -12.31 -11.39 28.72
C ILE A 257 -13.08 -11.06 29.99
N PRO A 258 -13.17 -11.99 30.93
CA PRO A 258 -13.82 -11.71 32.20
C PRO A 258 -13.12 -10.58 32.95
N ALA A 259 -13.85 -9.60 33.42
CA ALA A 259 -13.32 -8.59 34.33
C ALA A 259 -12.89 -9.25 35.67
N GLY A 260 -11.74 -8.80 36.22
CA GLY A 260 -11.26 -9.28 37.50
C GLY A 260 -10.44 -10.57 37.46
N VAL A 261 -10.01 -11.04 36.30
CA VAL A 261 -9.05 -12.16 36.22
C VAL A 261 -7.78 -11.82 37.01
N SER A 262 -7.24 -12.81 37.73
CA SER A 262 -6.11 -12.59 38.66
C SER A 262 -4.87 -11.99 37.98
N TYR A 263 -4.54 -12.43 36.78
CA TYR A 263 -3.44 -11.90 35.98
C TYR A 263 -3.74 -10.51 35.40
N GLY A 264 -5.00 -10.10 35.33
CA GLY A 264 -5.42 -8.76 34.91
C GLY A 264 -5.13 -7.66 35.93
N ASN A 265 -4.93 -8.00 37.19
CA ASN A 265 -4.68 -7.04 38.27
C ASN A 265 -3.18 -6.65 38.42
N ALA A 266 -2.27 -7.36 37.74
CA ALA A 266 -0.86 -7.07 37.78
C ALA A 266 -0.49 -5.97 36.76
N ARG A 267 0.07 -4.86 37.27
CA ARG A 267 0.47 -3.70 36.43
C ARG A 267 1.66 -3.99 35.52
N GLU A 268 2.43 -5.01 35.85
CA GLU A 268 3.56 -5.51 35.05
C GLU A 268 3.11 -6.29 33.80
N ASN A 269 1.91 -6.87 33.83
CA ASN A 269 1.39 -7.72 32.79
C ASN A 269 0.81 -6.91 31.61
N ASN A 270 1.67 -6.52 30.68
CA ASN A 270 1.32 -5.72 29.52
C ASN A 270 1.05 -6.65 28.33
N TRP A 271 -0.21 -6.79 27.90
CA TRP A 271 -0.59 -7.66 26.80
C TRP A 271 -1.80 -7.19 25.97
N PHE A 272 -2.48 -6.10 26.36
CA PHE A 272 -3.53 -5.50 25.57
C PHE A 272 -3.01 -4.54 24.50
N ILE A 273 -3.53 -4.66 23.30
CA ILE A 273 -3.56 -3.58 22.31
C ILE A 273 -4.80 -2.75 22.62
N VAL A 274 -4.64 -1.45 22.83
CA VAL A 274 -5.72 -0.57 23.27
C VAL A 274 -6.19 0.31 22.14
N THR A 275 -7.50 0.32 21.95
CA THR A 275 -8.18 1.23 21.02
C THR A 275 -9.22 2.07 21.76
N GLY A 276 -9.47 3.27 21.27
CA GLY A 276 -10.45 4.16 21.87
C GLY A 276 -11.28 4.88 20.83
N ARG A 277 -12.48 5.31 21.25
CA ARG A 277 -13.31 6.22 20.48
C ARG A 277 -13.34 7.57 21.20
N LEU A 278 -12.96 8.62 20.49
CA LEU A 278 -13.01 9.99 21.00
C LEU A 278 -14.46 10.49 21.06
N LYS A 279 -14.75 11.36 22.02
CA LYS A 279 -16.03 12.09 22.05
C LYS A 279 -16.15 13.01 20.83
N PRO A 280 -17.37 13.30 20.35
CA PRO A 280 -17.59 14.22 19.24
C PRO A 280 -16.93 15.59 19.50
N GLY A 281 -16.17 16.08 18.52
CA GLY A 281 -15.47 17.37 18.60
C GLY A 281 -14.12 17.35 19.34
N VAL A 282 -13.73 16.23 19.94
CA VAL A 282 -12.40 16.08 20.58
C VAL A 282 -11.33 15.76 19.53
N THR A 283 -10.21 16.48 19.58
CA THR A 283 -9.05 16.23 18.70
C THR A 283 -8.11 15.20 19.32
N VAL A 284 -7.34 14.49 18.47
CA VAL A 284 -6.31 13.55 18.93
C VAL A 284 -5.30 14.25 19.85
N ALA A 285 -4.92 15.49 19.57
CA ALA A 285 -3.99 16.26 20.42
C ALA A 285 -4.56 16.53 21.82
N HIS A 286 -5.87 16.80 21.94
CA HIS A 286 -6.52 17.00 23.23
C HIS A 286 -6.59 15.69 24.03
N ALA A 287 -6.94 14.57 23.36
CA ALA A 287 -6.94 13.25 23.97
C ALA A 287 -5.54 12.81 24.43
N GLN A 288 -4.50 13.12 23.64
CA GLN A 288 -3.10 12.91 24.01
C GLN A 288 -2.72 13.65 25.30
N ALA A 289 -3.09 14.93 25.41
CA ALA A 289 -2.78 15.75 26.58
C ALA A 289 -3.51 15.27 27.86
N ASP A 290 -4.80 14.90 27.72
CA ASP A 290 -5.62 14.34 28.80
C ASP A 290 -4.99 13.03 29.33
N LEU A 291 -4.72 12.06 28.43
CA LEU A 291 -4.15 10.77 28.81
C LEU A 291 -2.72 10.89 29.36
N ALA A 292 -1.91 11.80 28.80
CA ALA A 292 -0.57 12.06 29.32
C ALA A 292 -0.60 12.60 30.76
N THR A 293 -1.58 13.45 31.08
CA THR A 293 -1.78 13.98 32.44
C THR A 293 -2.15 12.85 33.40
N ILE A 294 -3.07 11.97 32.98
CA ILE A 294 -3.49 10.79 33.75
C ILE A 294 -2.31 9.84 33.97
N GLN A 295 -1.55 9.54 32.90
CA GLN A 295 -0.39 8.64 33.00
C GLN A 295 0.70 9.22 33.95
N ALA A 296 0.94 10.51 33.89
CA ALA A 296 1.86 11.17 34.84
C ALA A 296 1.37 11.09 36.30
N GLN A 297 0.05 11.12 36.53
CA GLN A 297 -0.55 10.90 37.83
C GLN A 297 -0.35 9.45 38.30
N LEU A 298 -0.64 8.46 37.42
CA LEU A 298 -0.43 7.04 37.71
C LEU A 298 1.05 6.73 37.98
N GLY A 299 1.97 7.35 37.23
CA GLY A 299 3.42 7.22 37.48
C GLY A 299 3.86 7.68 38.84
N ARG A 300 3.24 8.73 39.41
CA ARG A 300 3.48 9.16 40.80
C ARG A 300 2.89 8.19 41.84
N GLN A 301 1.71 7.63 41.53
CA GLN A 301 1.04 6.69 42.44
C GLN A 301 1.69 5.30 42.40
N PHE A 302 2.19 4.86 41.25
CA PHE A 302 2.81 3.56 41.04
C PHE A 302 4.22 3.71 40.43
N PRO A 303 5.20 4.30 41.16
CA PRO A 303 6.50 4.66 40.58
C PRO A 303 7.31 3.47 40.03
N LYS A 304 7.09 2.26 40.58
CA LYS A 304 7.82 1.05 40.15
C LYS A 304 7.35 0.51 38.80
N THR A 305 6.07 0.65 38.45
CA THR A 305 5.46 0.03 37.28
C THR A 305 5.05 1.03 36.20
N ASP A 306 4.73 2.26 36.61
CA ASP A 306 4.20 3.30 35.71
C ASP A 306 5.10 4.55 35.65
N GLY A 307 6.14 4.66 36.53
CA GLY A 307 6.97 5.86 36.66
C GLY A 307 7.73 6.26 35.40
N ASP A 308 8.20 5.29 34.64
CA ASP A 308 8.94 5.48 33.40
C ASP A 308 8.07 5.28 32.14
N LEU A 309 6.73 5.35 32.25
CA LEU A 309 5.82 5.17 31.12
C LEU A 309 5.20 6.49 30.66
N SER A 310 5.20 6.68 29.37
CA SER A 310 4.43 7.69 28.64
C SER A 310 3.39 7.03 27.73
N VAL A 311 2.38 7.79 27.34
CA VAL A 311 1.30 7.33 26.45
C VAL A 311 1.35 8.07 25.14
N THR A 312 1.00 7.38 24.05
CA THR A 312 0.83 7.96 22.71
C THR A 312 -0.58 7.64 22.20
N VAL A 313 -1.26 8.67 21.71
CA VAL A 313 -2.60 8.55 21.08
C VAL A 313 -2.46 8.93 19.61
N GLU A 314 -2.76 7.99 18.72
CA GLU A 314 -2.66 8.21 17.26
C GLU A 314 -3.97 7.81 16.58
N ALA A 315 -4.32 8.51 15.50
CA ALA A 315 -5.47 8.10 14.70
C ALA A 315 -5.27 6.69 14.15
N LEU A 316 -6.22 5.80 14.37
CA LEU A 316 -6.12 4.39 13.98
C LEU A 316 -5.81 4.22 12.49
N LYS A 317 -6.40 5.08 11.62
CA LYS A 317 -6.09 5.08 10.19
C LYS A 317 -4.61 5.34 9.93
N GLU A 318 -4.01 6.34 10.59
CA GLU A 318 -2.60 6.71 10.38
C GLU A 318 -1.66 5.56 10.77
N THR A 319 -1.90 4.90 11.89
CA THR A 319 -1.09 3.75 12.32
C THR A 319 -1.21 2.56 11.37
N THR A 320 -2.42 2.28 10.87
CA THR A 320 -2.68 1.18 9.94
C THR A 320 -1.95 1.37 8.60
N ILE A 321 -1.84 2.61 8.11
CA ILE A 321 -1.29 2.91 6.78
C ILE A 321 0.18 3.37 6.81
N ALA A 322 0.75 3.65 7.98
CA ALA A 322 2.09 4.24 8.12
C ALA A 322 3.17 3.49 7.35
N GLY A 323 3.19 2.15 7.44
CA GLY A 323 4.16 1.30 6.76
C GLY A 323 4.08 1.37 5.24
N SER A 324 2.86 1.42 4.68
CA SER A 324 2.66 1.33 3.22
C SER A 324 2.60 2.70 2.52
N ARG A 325 2.45 3.81 3.27
CA ARG A 325 2.26 5.16 2.73
C ARG A 325 3.38 5.58 1.76
N ARG A 326 4.64 5.44 2.18
CA ARG A 326 5.81 5.83 1.38
C ARG A 326 5.89 5.02 0.09
N SER A 327 5.66 3.71 0.17
CA SER A 327 5.69 2.79 -0.96
C SER A 327 4.63 3.12 -2.00
N LEU A 328 3.40 3.38 -1.58
CA LEU A 328 2.28 3.72 -2.48
C LEU A 328 2.50 5.06 -3.19
N TRP A 329 3.00 6.09 -2.49
CA TRP A 329 3.33 7.37 -3.13
C TRP A 329 4.48 7.26 -4.13
N LEU A 330 5.49 6.42 -3.86
CA LEU A 330 6.56 6.12 -4.82
C LEU A 330 6.03 5.44 -6.08
N LEU A 331 5.16 4.45 -5.92
CA LEU A 331 4.52 3.77 -7.05
C LEU A 331 3.67 4.75 -7.87
N PHE A 332 2.88 5.60 -7.20
CA PHE A 332 2.05 6.61 -7.85
C PHE A 332 2.88 7.65 -8.62
N GLY A 333 3.97 8.14 -8.04
CA GLY A 333 4.92 9.02 -8.73
C GLY A 333 5.48 8.36 -9.99
N SER A 334 5.82 7.08 -9.91
CA SER A 334 6.38 6.32 -11.02
C SER A 334 5.39 6.12 -12.17
N VAL A 335 4.13 5.77 -11.88
CA VAL A 335 3.10 5.66 -12.94
C VAL A 335 2.69 7.02 -13.49
N SER A 336 2.75 8.09 -12.68
CA SER A 336 2.53 9.47 -13.16
C SER A 336 3.63 9.90 -14.15
N LEU A 337 4.90 9.54 -13.88
CA LEU A 337 5.99 9.73 -14.85
C LEU A 337 5.75 8.93 -16.14
N LEU A 338 5.28 7.68 -16.03
CA LEU A 338 4.92 6.87 -17.19
C LEU A 338 3.80 7.53 -18.02
N LEU A 339 2.78 8.08 -17.38
CA LEU A 339 1.70 8.81 -18.05
C LEU A 339 2.24 10.07 -18.75
N LEU A 340 3.17 10.81 -18.15
CA LEU A 340 3.84 11.94 -18.79
C LEU A 340 4.66 11.52 -20.02
N ILE A 341 5.35 10.38 -19.97
CA ILE A 341 6.04 9.80 -21.13
C ILE A 341 5.04 9.48 -22.24
N ALA A 342 3.90 8.88 -21.88
CA ALA A 342 2.82 8.60 -22.82
C ALA A 342 2.28 9.90 -23.47
N CYS A 343 2.04 10.95 -22.68
CA CYS A 343 1.60 12.25 -23.15
C CYS A 343 2.61 12.88 -24.13
N THR A 344 3.91 12.89 -23.78
CA THR A 344 4.95 13.44 -24.67
C THR A 344 5.00 12.68 -26.00
N ASN A 345 4.82 11.37 -25.98
CA ASN A 345 4.77 10.54 -27.19
C ASN A 345 3.57 10.90 -28.06
N ILE A 346 2.40 11.06 -27.46
CA ILE A 346 1.17 11.45 -28.18
C ILE A 346 1.28 12.87 -28.75
N ILE A 347 1.83 13.83 -27.99
CA ILE A 347 2.07 15.18 -28.49
C ILE A 347 2.98 15.14 -29.72
N ALA A 348 4.06 14.36 -29.70
CA ALA A 348 4.96 14.21 -30.84
C ALA A 348 4.25 13.62 -32.08
N LEU A 349 3.40 12.60 -31.87
CA LEU A 349 2.60 11.97 -32.93
C LEU A 349 1.54 12.94 -33.50
N LEU A 350 0.83 13.68 -32.65
CA LEU A 350 -0.16 14.67 -33.05
C LEU A 350 0.47 15.85 -33.81
N LEU A 351 1.65 16.34 -33.37
CA LEU A 351 2.40 17.39 -34.06
C LEU A 351 2.86 16.95 -35.45
N SER A 352 3.36 15.71 -35.56
CA SER A 352 3.73 15.10 -36.85
C SER A 352 2.54 15.09 -37.82
N ARG A 353 1.37 14.79 -37.31
CA ARG A 353 0.15 14.72 -38.10
C ARG A 353 -0.42 16.10 -38.44
N ALA A 354 -0.38 17.05 -37.53
CA ALA A 354 -0.83 18.42 -37.78
C ALA A 354 -0.10 19.04 -38.98
N THR A 355 1.21 18.77 -39.11
CA THR A 355 1.99 19.21 -40.30
C THR A 355 1.55 18.55 -41.59
N GLN A 356 1.15 17.28 -41.59
CA GLN A 356 0.63 16.60 -42.77
C GLN A 356 -0.75 17.16 -43.22
N ARG A 357 -1.55 17.66 -42.26
CA ARG A 357 -2.88 18.24 -42.48
C ARG A 357 -2.90 19.75 -42.69
N GLN A 358 -1.74 20.41 -42.77
CA GLN A 358 -1.67 21.88 -42.92
C GLN A 358 -2.47 22.38 -44.15
N HIS A 359 -2.41 21.68 -45.26
CA HIS A 359 -3.18 22.05 -46.47
C HIS A 359 -4.69 21.95 -46.24
N GLU A 360 -5.18 20.86 -45.63
CA GLU A 360 -6.59 20.70 -45.25
C GLU A 360 -7.09 21.79 -44.33
N ILE A 361 -6.26 22.15 -43.33
CA ILE A 361 -6.55 23.21 -42.35
C ILE A 361 -6.60 24.57 -43.06
N ALA A 362 -5.64 24.86 -43.96
CA ALA A 362 -5.63 26.09 -44.73
C ALA A 362 -6.87 26.25 -45.62
N VAL A 363 -7.29 25.17 -46.30
CA VAL A 363 -8.52 25.18 -47.12
C VAL A 363 -9.76 25.43 -46.25
N ARG A 364 -9.85 24.86 -45.07
CA ARG A 364 -10.98 25.13 -44.18
C ARG A 364 -11.01 26.55 -43.64
N PHE A 365 -9.84 27.15 -43.36
CA PHE A 365 -9.77 28.57 -43.01
C PHE A 365 -10.18 29.48 -44.14
N SER A 366 -9.82 29.15 -45.40
CA SER A 366 -10.23 29.96 -46.56
C SER A 366 -11.75 29.84 -46.85
N LEU A 367 -12.41 28.75 -46.37
CA LEU A 367 -13.85 28.56 -46.38
C LEU A 367 -14.57 29.18 -45.17
N GLY A 368 -13.86 29.92 -44.27
CA GLY A 368 -14.46 30.64 -43.17
C GLY A 368 -14.54 29.88 -41.85
N ALA A 369 -13.85 28.75 -41.64
CA ALA A 369 -13.84 28.05 -40.37
C ALA A 369 -13.12 28.87 -39.29
N SER A 370 -13.74 29.03 -38.10
CA SER A 370 -13.13 29.76 -36.98
C SER A 370 -12.02 28.91 -36.31
N ARG A 371 -11.02 29.62 -35.70
CA ARG A 371 -9.95 28.93 -34.95
C ARG A 371 -10.48 28.10 -33.79
N GLY A 372 -11.53 28.61 -33.10
CA GLY A 372 -12.19 27.85 -32.01
C GLY A 372 -12.82 26.52 -32.46
N ALA A 373 -13.47 26.51 -33.63
CA ALA A 373 -14.04 25.29 -34.19
C ALA A 373 -12.97 24.23 -34.53
N MET A 374 -11.81 24.67 -35.07
CA MET A 374 -10.69 23.76 -35.34
C MET A 374 -10.04 23.20 -34.07
N ILE A 375 -9.84 24.05 -33.04
CA ILE A 375 -9.32 23.63 -31.73
C ILE A 375 -10.29 22.63 -31.09
N SER A 376 -11.59 22.94 -31.07
CA SER A 376 -12.64 22.04 -30.53
C SER A 376 -12.65 20.69 -31.25
N GLN A 377 -12.52 20.65 -32.57
CA GLN A 377 -12.43 19.40 -33.31
C GLN A 377 -11.22 18.56 -32.93
N LEU A 378 -10.01 19.15 -32.83
CA LEU A 378 -8.78 18.45 -32.45
C LEU A 378 -8.82 17.96 -31.00
N LEU A 379 -9.39 18.74 -30.08
CA LEU A 379 -9.61 18.33 -28.72
C LEU A 379 -10.61 17.16 -28.63
N THR A 380 -11.68 17.19 -29.41
CA THR A 380 -12.66 16.08 -29.49
C THR A 380 -12.00 14.81 -30.03
N GLU A 381 -11.18 14.92 -31.10
CA GLU A 381 -10.41 13.76 -31.61
C GLU A 381 -9.53 13.14 -30.52
N THR A 382 -8.77 13.98 -29.79
CA THR A 382 -7.89 13.51 -28.70
C THR A 382 -8.67 12.95 -27.53
N PHE A 383 -9.81 13.55 -27.16
CA PHE A 383 -10.66 13.11 -26.04
C PHE A 383 -11.27 11.73 -26.32
N VAL A 384 -11.78 11.51 -27.52
CA VAL A 384 -12.35 10.20 -27.90
C VAL A 384 -11.29 9.10 -27.86
N LEU A 385 -10.08 9.38 -28.37
CA LEU A 385 -8.96 8.43 -28.28
C LEU A 385 -8.55 8.17 -26.83
N ALA A 386 -8.54 9.22 -25.98
CA ALA A 386 -8.25 9.09 -24.56
C ALA A 386 -9.32 8.27 -23.82
N LEU A 387 -10.59 8.47 -24.16
CA LEU A 387 -11.70 7.73 -23.56
C LEU A 387 -11.66 6.24 -23.93
N ILE A 388 -11.39 5.93 -25.19
CA ILE A 388 -11.24 4.53 -25.66
C ILE A 388 -10.01 3.90 -24.97
N GLY A 389 -8.89 4.60 -24.94
CA GLY A 389 -7.66 4.14 -24.26
C GLY A 389 -7.88 3.92 -22.77
N SER A 390 -8.61 4.83 -22.12
CA SER A 390 -8.99 4.71 -20.71
C SER A 390 -9.88 3.49 -20.46
N GLY A 391 -10.91 3.28 -21.28
CA GLY A 391 -11.78 2.10 -21.18
C GLY A 391 -11.02 0.78 -21.35
N LEU A 392 -10.11 0.71 -22.33
CA LEU A 392 -9.24 -0.45 -22.51
C LEU A 392 -8.27 -0.62 -21.33
N GLY A 393 -7.71 0.48 -20.82
CA GLY A 393 -6.83 0.48 -19.65
C GLY A 393 -7.52 -0.02 -18.38
N LEU A 394 -8.76 0.42 -18.14
CA LEU A 394 -9.58 -0.07 -17.02
C LEU A 394 -9.92 -1.55 -17.17
N PHE A 395 -10.23 -1.99 -18.37
CA PHE A 395 -10.48 -3.41 -18.65
C PHE A 395 -9.24 -4.27 -18.37
N LEU A 396 -8.06 -3.84 -18.81
CA LEU A 396 -6.80 -4.53 -18.52
C LEU A 396 -6.47 -4.51 -17.03
N ALA A 397 -6.72 -3.40 -16.33
CA ALA A 397 -6.55 -3.30 -14.88
C ALA A 397 -7.49 -4.26 -14.13
N ALA A 398 -8.76 -4.37 -14.57
CA ALA A 398 -9.71 -5.33 -14.02
C ALA A 398 -9.25 -6.78 -14.24
N ALA A 399 -8.83 -7.12 -15.45
CA ALA A 399 -8.34 -8.47 -15.77
C ALA A 399 -7.07 -8.87 -15.00
N ALA A 400 -6.23 -7.88 -14.65
CA ALA A 400 -5.02 -8.09 -13.86
C ALA A 400 -5.24 -7.98 -12.34
N SER A 401 -6.46 -7.67 -11.88
CA SER A 401 -6.73 -7.37 -10.46
C SER A 401 -6.41 -8.52 -9.52
N ASP A 402 -6.68 -9.76 -9.91
CA ASP A 402 -6.41 -10.94 -9.08
C ASP A 402 -4.90 -11.22 -8.97
N ILE A 403 -4.16 -11.02 -10.06
CA ILE A 403 -2.69 -11.10 -10.04
C ILE A 403 -2.13 -10.00 -9.15
N PHE A 404 -2.66 -8.78 -9.24
CA PHE A 404 -2.24 -7.67 -8.40
C PHE A 404 -2.50 -7.95 -6.91
N ARG A 405 -3.71 -8.45 -6.56
CA ARG A 405 -4.06 -8.82 -5.17
C ARG A 405 -3.14 -9.90 -4.61
N SER A 406 -2.81 -10.92 -5.41
CA SER A 406 -1.89 -11.98 -4.98
C SER A 406 -0.47 -11.46 -4.72
N LEU A 407 0.02 -10.55 -5.54
CA LEU A 407 1.32 -9.89 -5.35
C LEU A 407 1.31 -8.88 -4.19
N ALA A 408 0.17 -8.25 -3.95
CA ALA A 408 -0.04 -7.22 -2.92
C ALA A 408 -0.59 -7.79 -1.60
N ALA A 409 -0.58 -9.11 -1.39
CA ALA A 409 -1.20 -9.79 -0.24
C ALA A 409 -0.74 -9.25 1.14
N GLN A 410 0.45 -8.68 1.21
CA GLN A 410 1.02 -8.08 2.43
C GLN A 410 0.52 -6.63 2.70
N LEU A 411 -0.16 -6.01 1.73
CA LEU A 411 -0.70 -4.66 1.94
C LEU A 411 -1.96 -4.71 2.81
N PRO A 412 -2.16 -3.72 3.70
CA PRO A 412 -3.40 -3.62 4.46
C PRO A 412 -4.56 -3.35 3.49
N ARG A 413 -5.75 -3.86 3.81
CA ARG A 413 -6.99 -3.60 3.06
C ARG A 413 -6.94 -3.99 1.56
N VAL A 414 -6.12 -4.98 1.20
CA VAL A 414 -5.96 -5.42 -0.20
C VAL A 414 -7.28 -5.88 -0.83
N GLU A 415 -8.21 -6.38 -0.05
CA GLU A 415 -9.53 -6.84 -0.50
C GLU A 415 -10.44 -5.71 -0.96
N GLU A 416 -10.21 -4.49 -0.47
CA GLU A 416 -10.94 -3.29 -0.88
C GLU A 416 -10.41 -2.71 -2.21
N ILE A 417 -9.33 -3.26 -2.76
CA ILE A 417 -8.79 -2.87 -4.07
C ILE A 417 -9.66 -3.50 -5.16
N HIS A 418 -10.64 -2.75 -5.62
CA HIS A 418 -11.53 -3.12 -6.72
C HIS A 418 -11.91 -1.88 -7.53
N LEU A 419 -12.36 -2.10 -8.77
CA LEU A 419 -12.82 -1.00 -9.62
C LEU A 419 -14.18 -0.51 -9.11
N ASP A 420 -14.20 0.72 -8.62
CA ASP A 420 -15.41 1.40 -8.18
C ASP A 420 -15.64 2.72 -8.94
N THR A 421 -16.69 3.44 -8.58
CA THR A 421 -17.05 4.72 -9.21
C THR A 421 -15.94 5.77 -9.07
N HIS A 422 -15.18 5.78 -7.96
CA HIS A 422 -14.07 6.72 -7.74
C HIS A 422 -12.97 6.53 -8.78
N ILE A 423 -12.64 5.27 -9.11
CA ILE A 423 -11.60 4.94 -10.08
C ILE A 423 -12.05 5.27 -11.49
N ILE A 424 -13.33 5.06 -11.82
CA ILE A 424 -13.91 5.48 -13.11
C ILE A 424 -13.84 7.01 -13.24
N LEU A 425 -14.22 7.75 -12.21
CA LEU A 425 -14.14 9.22 -12.20
C LEU A 425 -12.68 9.71 -12.31
N TYR A 426 -11.76 9.08 -11.58
CA TYR A 426 -10.33 9.38 -11.69
C TYR A 426 -9.80 9.12 -13.12
N SER A 427 -10.15 7.99 -13.72
CA SER A 427 -9.76 7.63 -15.09
C SER A 427 -10.33 8.62 -16.12
N LEU A 428 -11.58 9.08 -15.92
CA LEU A 428 -12.18 10.14 -16.73
C LEU A 428 -11.45 11.47 -16.54
N ALA A 429 -11.10 11.85 -15.31
CA ALA A 429 -10.32 13.04 -15.02
C ALA A 429 -8.92 12.99 -15.68
N CYS A 430 -8.26 11.83 -15.63
CA CYS A 430 -7.01 11.60 -16.38
C CYS A 430 -7.22 11.76 -17.89
N SER A 431 -8.31 11.25 -18.45
CA SER A 431 -8.62 11.39 -19.88
C SER A 431 -8.81 12.85 -20.29
N VAL A 432 -9.50 13.62 -19.45
CA VAL A 432 -9.66 15.08 -19.65
C VAL A 432 -8.31 15.79 -19.55
N ALA A 433 -7.52 15.52 -18.53
CA ALA A 433 -6.19 16.10 -18.32
C ALA A 433 -5.25 15.80 -19.51
N VAL A 434 -5.20 14.55 -19.95
CA VAL A 434 -4.43 14.11 -21.13
C VAL A 434 -4.91 14.82 -22.39
N THR A 435 -6.23 14.99 -22.56
CA THR A 435 -6.79 15.71 -23.73
C THR A 435 -6.27 17.15 -23.78
N PHE A 436 -6.27 17.85 -22.65
CA PHE A 436 -5.75 19.22 -22.61
C PHE A 436 -4.24 19.25 -22.81
N LEU A 437 -3.49 18.41 -22.12
CA LEU A 437 -2.01 18.35 -22.21
C LEU A 437 -1.55 17.98 -23.62
N CYS A 438 -2.18 16.98 -24.23
CA CYS A 438 -1.76 16.45 -25.53
C CYS A 438 -2.42 17.15 -26.72
N GLY A 439 -3.65 17.64 -26.57
CA GLY A 439 -4.41 18.24 -27.67
C GLY A 439 -4.21 19.73 -27.85
N LEU A 440 -3.99 20.50 -26.75
CA LEU A 440 -3.96 21.96 -26.80
C LEU A 440 -2.72 22.49 -27.55
N ILE A 441 -1.52 21.93 -27.26
CA ILE A 441 -0.27 22.37 -27.91
C ILE A 441 -0.31 22.18 -29.44
N PRO A 442 -0.66 21.00 -29.99
CA PRO A 442 -0.81 20.82 -31.44
C PRO A 442 -1.93 21.66 -32.04
N ALA A 443 -3.05 21.84 -31.33
CA ALA A 443 -4.18 22.62 -31.80
C ALA A 443 -3.84 24.11 -31.96
N ILE A 444 -3.18 24.73 -30.98
CA ILE A 444 -2.75 26.10 -31.04
C ILE A 444 -1.72 26.28 -32.17
N ARG A 445 -0.69 25.44 -32.24
CA ARG A 445 0.33 25.54 -33.29
C ARG A 445 -0.21 25.28 -34.70
N GLY A 446 -1.15 24.35 -34.87
CA GLY A 446 -1.79 24.08 -36.15
C GLY A 446 -2.67 25.23 -36.66
N THR A 447 -3.16 26.11 -35.74
CA THR A 447 -4.05 27.21 -36.08
C THR A 447 -3.37 28.60 -36.08
N CYS A 448 -2.13 28.74 -35.57
CA CYS A 448 -1.38 30.03 -35.51
C CYS A 448 -0.51 30.30 -36.76
N GLY A 449 -0.46 29.42 -37.75
CA GLY A 449 0.29 29.65 -39.01
C GLY A 449 -0.33 30.78 -39.84
N SER A 450 0.50 31.68 -40.42
CA SER A 450 0.04 32.78 -41.31
C SER A 450 -0.53 32.20 -42.58
N LEU A 451 -1.79 32.53 -42.92
CA LEU A 451 -2.51 32.14 -44.13
C LEU A 451 -1.74 32.51 -45.42
N SER A 452 -1.08 33.67 -45.45
CA SER A 452 -0.28 34.19 -46.58
C SER A 452 0.99 33.37 -46.86
N GLY A 453 1.58 32.76 -45.81
CA GLY A 453 2.76 31.89 -45.94
C GLY A 453 2.45 30.49 -46.45
N SER A 454 1.31 29.92 -46.09
CA SER A 454 0.96 28.54 -46.42
C SER A 454 0.50 28.34 -47.87
N LEU A 455 -0.10 29.39 -48.47
CA LEU A 455 -0.51 29.36 -49.88
C LEU A 455 0.63 29.76 -50.85
N ALA A 456 1.61 30.59 -50.38
CA ALA A 456 2.78 31.01 -51.16
C ALA A 456 3.98 30.01 -51.07
N GLN A 457 3.94 29.05 -50.17
CA GLN A 457 5.06 28.12 -49.89
C GLN A 457 5.15 26.94 -50.88
N THR A 458 4.39 26.91 -51.94
CA THR A 458 4.49 25.84 -52.95
C THR A 458 5.79 25.86 -53.76
N SER A 459 6.68 26.85 -53.60
CA SER A 459 7.86 26.98 -54.49
C SER A 459 9.21 27.36 -53.93
N ARG A 460 9.38 27.97 -52.76
CA ARG A 460 10.74 28.47 -52.36
C ARG A 460 11.25 28.39 -50.94
N ALA A 461 10.52 27.92 -49.91
CA ALA A 461 10.96 28.03 -48.53
C ALA A 461 10.82 26.78 -47.67
N GLN A 462 11.23 25.60 -48.16
CA GLN A 462 11.30 24.37 -47.35
C GLN A 462 12.70 24.06 -46.80
N VAL A 463 13.47 25.05 -46.39
CA VAL A 463 14.87 24.91 -45.95
C VAL A 463 15.02 24.98 -44.42
N SER A 464 13.99 25.07 -43.61
CA SER A 464 14.21 25.12 -42.15
C SER A 464 13.14 24.40 -41.33
N GLY A 465 12.96 23.14 -41.60
CA GLY A 465 12.03 22.27 -40.85
C GLY A 465 12.62 21.63 -39.58
N ARG A 466 13.47 22.31 -38.78
CA ARG A 466 13.80 21.91 -37.45
C ARG A 466 12.61 22.23 -36.53
N ASN A 467 11.84 21.20 -36.12
CA ASN A 467 10.85 21.37 -35.06
C ASN A 467 11.54 21.15 -33.70
N PRO A 468 12.10 22.19 -33.06
CA PRO A 468 12.88 22.05 -31.83
C PRO A 468 12.03 21.46 -30.70
N LEU A 469 10.69 21.72 -30.73
CA LEU A 469 9.77 21.17 -29.72
C LEU A 469 9.71 19.63 -29.75
N GLN A 470 9.67 19.01 -30.95
CA GLN A 470 9.61 17.55 -31.03
C GLN A 470 10.88 16.90 -30.44
N TRP A 471 12.05 17.46 -30.75
CA TRP A 471 13.33 16.99 -30.18
C TRP A 471 13.42 17.23 -28.66
N PHE A 472 12.91 18.37 -28.19
CA PHE A 472 12.79 18.67 -26.76
C PHE A 472 11.88 17.66 -26.04
N LEU A 473 10.72 17.31 -26.61
CA LEU A 473 9.81 16.30 -26.07
C LEU A 473 10.48 14.92 -25.99
N VAL A 474 11.23 14.51 -27.03
CA VAL A 474 12.01 13.26 -27.01
C VAL A 474 13.08 13.31 -25.92
N GLY A 475 13.76 14.44 -25.74
CA GLY A 475 14.74 14.62 -24.66
C GLY A 475 14.14 14.44 -23.28
N ILE A 476 12.98 15.07 -23.01
CA ILE A 476 12.22 14.89 -21.77
C ILE A 476 11.81 13.42 -21.58
N GLN A 477 11.28 12.80 -22.63
CA GLN A 477 10.83 11.40 -22.60
C GLN A 477 11.97 10.44 -22.23
N VAL A 478 13.16 10.64 -22.86
CA VAL A 478 14.35 9.86 -22.53
C VAL A 478 14.80 10.12 -21.10
N ALA A 479 14.78 11.37 -20.66
CA ALA A 479 15.15 11.72 -19.28
C ALA A 479 14.25 11.06 -18.25
N LEU A 480 12.93 11.11 -18.43
CA LEU A 480 11.96 10.46 -17.54
C LEU A 480 12.11 8.92 -17.55
N ALA A 481 12.33 8.31 -18.72
CA ALA A 481 12.56 6.88 -18.85
C ALA A 481 13.85 6.44 -18.13
N VAL A 482 14.93 7.22 -18.25
CA VAL A 482 16.21 6.97 -17.53
C VAL A 482 16.02 7.13 -16.02
N THR A 483 15.26 8.11 -15.57
CA THR A 483 14.96 8.29 -14.14
C THR A 483 14.22 7.07 -13.57
N LEU A 484 13.20 6.57 -14.28
CA LEU A 484 12.48 5.35 -13.89
C LEU A 484 13.38 4.11 -13.91
N LEU A 485 14.22 3.99 -14.95
CA LEU A 485 15.15 2.87 -15.07
C LEU A 485 16.21 2.87 -13.95
N ALA A 486 16.73 4.04 -13.60
CA ALA A 486 17.68 4.18 -12.48
C ALA A 486 17.03 3.78 -11.16
N GLY A 487 15.79 4.26 -10.89
CA GLY A 487 15.03 3.88 -9.71
C GLY A 487 14.75 2.37 -9.65
N ALA A 488 14.28 1.78 -10.75
CA ALA A 488 14.03 0.34 -10.84
C ALA A 488 15.32 -0.48 -10.69
N GLY A 489 16.43 -0.02 -11.32
CA GLY A 489 17.73 -0.67 -11.24
C GLY A 489 18.31 -0.66 -9.83
N LEU A 490 18.17 0.44 -9.10
CA LEU A 490 18.60 0.55 -7.70
C LEU A 490 17.79 -0.40 -6.81
N LEU A 491 16.46 -0.45 -6.95
CA LEU A 491 15.63 -1.37 -6.18
C LEU A 491 15.91 -2.83 -6.53
N LEU A 492 16.07 -3.15 -7.81
CA LEU A 492 16.40 -4.50 -8.24
C LEU A 492 17.76 -4.94 -7.67
N ARG A 493 18.76 -4.07 -7.72
CA ARG A 493 20.08 -4.33 -7.12
C ARG A 493 19.99 -4.49 -5.61
N SER A 494 19.24 -3.61 -4.93
CA SER A 494 19.00 -3.71 -3.48
C SER A 494 18.33 -5.04 -3.13
N PHE A 495 17.29 -5.43 -3.86
CA PHE A 495 16.60 -6.71 -3.67
C PHE A 495 17.50 -7.91 -3.94
N GLN A 496 18.32 -7.88 -5.00
CA GLN A 496 19.29 -8.93 -5.30
C GLN A 496 20.39 -9.02 -4.24
N GLN A 497 20.85 -7.88 -3.72
CA GLN A 497 21.82 -7.86 -2.62
C GLN A 497 21.23 -8.46 -1.36
N LEU A 498 19.95 -8.14 -1.06
CA LEU A 498 19.25 -8.70 0.08
C LEU A 498 19.16 -10.23 0.01
N GLY A 499 18.88 -10.79 -1.17
CA GLY A 499 18.85 -12.24 -1.40
C GLY A 499 20.22 -12.93 -1.33
N ARG A 500 21.35 -12.16 -1.33
CA ARG A 500 22.71 -12.67 -1.17
C ARG A 500 23.27 -12.53 0.23
N VAL A 501 22.56 -11.79 1.08
CA VAL A 501 22.97 -11.60 2.48
C VAL A 501 22.84 -12.93 3.20
N SER A 502 23.93 -13.39 3.84
CA SER A 502 23.84 -14.51 4.74
C SER A 502 22.96 -14.16 5.94
N PRO A 503 21.90 -14.92 6.21
CA PRO A 503 21.07 -14.70 7.39
C PRO A 503 21.80 -15.02 8.71
N GLY A 504 22.99 -15.65 8.64
CA GLY A 504 23.73 -16.10 9.83
C GLY A 504 23.26 -17.46 10.35
N PHE A 505 22.30 -18.08 9.67
CA PHE A 505 21.77 -19.42 9.92
C PHE A 505 21.44 -20.13 8.60
N ASP A 506 21.24 -21.45 8.66
CA ASP A 506 20.89 -22.26 7.50
C ASP A 506 19.39 -22.57 7.51
N SER A 507 18.62 -21.92 6.63
CA SER A 507 17.18 -22.12 6.45
C SER A 507 16.86 -23.31 5.53
N SER A 508 17.84 -23.81 4.78
CA SER A 508 17.62 -24.88 3.83
C SER A 508 17.15 -26.15 4.54
N HIS A 509 16.25 -26.88 3.89
CA HIS A 509 15.67 -28.12 4.43
C HIS A 509 14.98 -27.98 5.80
N THR A 510 14.61 -26.77 6.21
CA THR A 510 13.92 -26.52 7.47
C THR A 510 12.42 -26.30 7.23
N LEU A 511 11.58 -27.21 7.75
CA LEU A 511 10.13 -27.06 7.83
C LEU A 511 9.80 -26.25 9.08
N SER A 512 8.92 -25.28 8.95
CA SER A 512 8.37 -24.52 10.07
C SER A 512 6.86 -24.72 10.13
N PHE A 513 6.31 -24.84 11.33
CA PHE A 513 4.86 -24.89 11.57
C PHE A 513 4.56 -24.41 13.00
N GLN A 514 3.28 -24.22 13.29
CA GLN A 514 2.80 -23.85 14.60
C GLN A 514 1.79 -24.88 15.13
N LEU A 515 1.65 -24.92 16.45
CA LEU A 515 0.58 -25.63 17.12
C LEU A 515 -0.37 -24.63 17.77
N SER A 516 -1.66 -24.93 17.70
CA SER A 516 -2.66 -24.11 18.38
C SER A 516 -2.53 -24.28 19.91
N MET A 517 -2.41 -23.15 20.59
CA MET A 517 -2.22 -23.04 22.03
C MET A 517 -2.91 -21.79 22.55
N ASN A 518 -3.27 -21.78 23.82
CA ASN A 518 -3.82 -20.62 24.49
C ASN A 518 -2.90 -20.14 25.62
N TYR A 519 -2.97 -18.85 25.94
CA TYR A 519 -2.11 -18.25 26.99
C TYR A 519 -2.39 -18.80 28.38
N GLY A 520 -3.59 -19.34 28.67
CA GLY A 520 -3.86 -19.97 29.97
C GLY A 520 -3.02 -21.24 30.25
N GLU A 521 -2.45 -21.84 29.20
CA GLU A 521 -1.56 -22.99 29.36
C GLU A 521 -0.19 -22.60 29.96
N THR A 522 0.20 -21.32 29.87
CA THR A 522 1.46 -20.81 30.41
C THR A 522 1.44 -20.70 31.93
N ASP A 523 0.29 -20.85 32.57
CA ASP A 523 0.17 -20.84 34.04
C ASP A 523 0.84 -22.06 34.70
N ASP A 524 1.00 -23.19 33.96
CA ASP A 524 1.67 -24.41 34.44
C ASP A 524 2.90 -24.74 33.59
N LEU A 525 3.99 -24.01 33.83
CA LEU A 525 5.25 -24.19 33.10
C LEU A 525 5.79 -25.61 33.13
N LYS A 526 5.52 -26.40 34.18
CA LYS A 526 5.97 -27.79 34.28
C LYS A 526 5.25 -28.70 33.26
N LYS A 527 3.93 -28.56 33.17
CA LYS A 527 3.14 -29.30 32.17
C LYS A 527 3.50 -28.87 30.76
N LEU A 528 3.69 -27.57 30.57
CA LEU A 528 4.03 -27.00 29.28
C LEU A 528 5.42 -27.49 28.82
N ARG A 529 6.37 -27.62 29.74
CA ARG A 529 7.69 -28.20 29.45
C ARG A 529 7.56 -29.68 29.03
N GLN A 530 6.86 -30.51 29.81
CA GLN A 530 6.62 -31.91 29.49
C GLN A 530 5.92 -32.10 28.13
N PHE A 531 4.99 -31.21 27.83
CA PHE A 531 4.32 -31.16 26.52
C PHE A 531 5.33 -30.84 25.40
N THR A 532 6.14 -29.79 25.56
CA THR A 532 7.13 -29.38 24.55
C THR A 532 8.17 -30.47 24.31
N ASP A 533 8.70 -31.07 25.36
CA ASP A 533 9.69 -32.14 25.29
C ASP A 533 9.13 -33.37 24.53
N ARG A 534 7.90 -33.80 24.86
CA ARG A 534 7.22 -34.89 24.15
C ARG A 534 7.04 -34.62 22.67
N ILE A 535 6.66 -33.39 22.30
CA ILE A 535 6.54 -32.98 20.88
C ILE A 535 7.91 -33.08 20.20
N LEU A 536 8.95 -32.45 20.79
CA LEU A 536 10.29 -32.43 20.21
C LEU A 536 10.90 -33.82 20.05
N GLU A 537 10.71 -34.72 21.07
CA GLU A 537 11.12 -36.11 20.99
C GLU A 537 10.41 -36.86 19.86
N THR A 538 9.09 -36.67 19.73
CA THR A 538 8.31 -37.32 18.65
C THR A 538 8.78 -36.84 17.28
N LEU A 539 9.09 -35.56 17.13
CA LEU A 539 9.60 -34.98 15.88
C LEU A 539 10.98 -35.57 15.55
N ARG A 540 11.91 -35.61 16.52
CA ARG A 540 13.25 -36.18 16.35
C ARG A 540 13.23 -37.68 16.05
N ALA A 541 12.27 -38.43 16.62
CA ALA A 541 12.07 -39.86 16.33
C ALA A 541 11.40 -40.11 14.96
N THR A 542 10.95 -39.11 14.26
CA THR A 542 10.29 -39.25 12.95
C THR A 542 11.34 -39.50 11.85
N PRO A 543 11.25 -40.62 11.10
CA PRO A 543 12.17 -40.90 10.01
C PRO A 543 12.25 -39.76 8.98
N GLY A 544 13.47 -39.34 8.63
CA GLY A 544 13.71 -38.21 7.71
C GLY A 544 13.89 -36.87 8.40
N VAL A 545 13.75 -36.80 9.73
CA VAL A 545 14.08 -35.61 10.54
C VAL A 545 15.50 -35.73 11.05
N GLU A 546 16.30 -34.68 10.84
CA GLU A 546 17.68 -34.56 11.33
C GLU A 546 17.72 -33.94 12.72
N ALA A 547 16.98 -32.83 12.93
CA ALA A 547 16.90 -32.12 14.17
C ALA A 547 15.54 -31.39 14.30
N ALA A 548 15.13 -31.10 15.54
CA ALA A 548 13.92 -30.34 15.81
C ALA A 548 14.13 -29.38 17.00
N ALA A 549 13.60 -28.16 16.86
CA ALA A 549 13.71 -27.09 17.85
C ALA A 549 12.43 -26.24 17.89
N ILE A 550 12.35 -25.36 18.88
CA ILE A 550 11.34 -24.32 18.94
C ILE A 550 12.00 -22.92 18.98
N SER A 551 11.27 -21.94 18.48
CA SER A 551 11.59 -20.51 18.58
C SER A 551 10.30 -19.70 18.69
N VAL A 552 10.24 -18.75 19.62
CA VAL A 552 9.17 -17.75 19.61
C VAL A 552 9.47 -16.76 18.49
N GLY A 553 8.59 -16.75 17.49
CA GLY A 553 8.81 -16.07 16.22
C GLY A 553 9.64 -16.88 15.22
N ALA A 554 9.32 -16.75 13.94
CA ALA A 554 10.07 -17.40 12.88
C ALA A 554 11.43 -16.70 12.71
N PRO A 555 12.57 -17.42 12.66
CA PRO A 555 13.87 -16.84 12.40
C PRO A 555 13.90 -16.07 11.08
N GLY A 556 14.46 -14.86 11.08
CA GLY A 556 14.56 -14.00 9.89
C GLY A 556 13.28 -13.26 9.50
N VAL A 557 12.20 -13.44 10.23
CA VAL A 557 10.96 -12.67 10.10
C VAL A 557 10.94 -11.57 11.16
N PRO A 558 10.63 -10.31 10.79
CA PRO A 558 10.64 -9.20 11.73
C PRO A 558 9.72 -9.47 12.93
N LEU A 559 10.30 -9.66 14.09
CA LEU A 559 9.64 -9.75 15.37
C LEU A 559 10.45 -8.90 16.33
N LYS A 560 10.00 -7.67 16.63
CA LYS A 560 10.75 -6.75 17.46
C LYS A 560 10.21 -6.79 18.88
N TYR A 561 10.96 -7.43 19.76
CA TYR A 561 10.77 -7.34 21.21
C TYR A 561 12.06 -6.86 21.88
N PRO A 562 12.58 -5.66 21.55
CA PRO A 562 13.71 -5.11 22.27
C PRO A 562 13.29 -4.83 23.72
N THR A 563 14.08 -5.33 24.65
CA THR A 563 13.83 -5.21 26.08
C THR A 563 15.09 -4.73 26.76
N GLU A 564 14.93 -3.88 27.77
CA GLU A 564 16.02 -3.52 28.66
C GLU A 564 16.34 -4.71 29.56
N LEU A 565 17.61 -5.11 29.57
CA LEU A 565 18.15 -6.13 30.46
C LEU A 565 18.91 -5.45 31.59
N LYS A 566 18.79 -5.97 32.81
CA LYS A 566 19.61 -5.57 33.98
C LYS A 566 20.66 -6.63 34.27
N LEU A 567 21.86 -6.21 34.61
CA LEU A 567 22.86 -7.09 35.23
C LEU A 567 22.51 -7.28 36.70
N ALA A 568 22.51 -8.53 37.16
CA ALA A 568 22.27 -8.85 38.59
C ALA A 568 23.39 -8.32 39.48
N GLU A 569 24.60 -8.25 38.96
CA GLU A 569 25.79 -7.73 39.65
C GLU A 569 25.80 -6.20 39.78
N GLY A 570 24.83 -5.54 39.16
CA GLY A 570 24.74 -4.08 39.10
C GLY A 570 25.61 -3.49 37.98
N ARG A 571 25.37 -2.23 37.68
CA ARG A 571 26.06 -1.47 36.64
C ARG A 571 26.11 0.00 37.00
N ALA A 572 27.14 0.71 36.56
CA ALA A 572 27.24 2.14 36.80
C ALA A 572 26.17 2.92 35.99
N ASP A 573 25.56 3.93 36.59
CA ASP A 573 24.51 4.75 35.94
C ASP A 573 24.98 5.48 34.65
N SER A 574 26.33 5.62 34.51
CA SER A 574 26.96 6.24 33.35
C SER A 574 27.10 5.30 32.13
N GLU A 575 26.83 4.00 32.30
CA GLU A 575 26.97 3.02 31.23
C GLU A 575 25.68 2.91 30.37
N PRO A 576 25.80 2.61 29.07
CA PRO A 576 24.63 2.46 28.22
C PRO A 576 23.71 1.35 28.73
N LYS A 577 22.39 1.54 28.62
CA LYS A 577 21.41 0.49 28.91
C LYS A 577 21.61 -0.73 28.03
N LEU A 578 21.44 -1.93 28.59
CA LEU A 578 21.51 -3.18 27.87
C LEU A 578 20.19 -3.40 27.10
N MET A 579 20.08 -2.95 25.88
CA MET A 579 18.91 -3.20 25.02
C MET A 579 19.19 -4.40 24.14
N ALA A 580 18.31 -5.40 24.15
CA ALA A 580 18.43 -6.59 23.32
C ALA A 580 17.09 -7.04 22.77
N ASP A 581 17.09 -7.60 21.56
CA ASP A 581 15.97 -8.41 21.07
C ASP A 581 15.93 -9.72 21.87
N ASN A 582 14.76 -10.06 22.40
CA ASN A 582 14.58 -11.31 23.12
C ASN A 582 14.06 -12.41 22.21
N ARG A 583 14.69 -13.59 22.28
CA ARG A 583 14.26 -14.80 21.61
C ARG A 583 14.19 -15.96 22.63
N PHE A 584 13.04 -16.62 22.70
CA PHE A 584 12.89 -17.83 23.52
C PHE A 584 13.09 -19.04 22.63
N VAL A 585 14.08 -19.87 22.94
CA VAL A 585 14.51 -20.99 22.10
C VAL A 585 14.76 -22.25 22.90
N SER A 586 14.59 -23.42 22.25
CA SER A 586 15.06 -24.68 22.85
C SER A 586 16.58 -24.83 22.72
N ALA A 587 17.18 -25.71 23.52
CA ALA A 587 18.62 -26.00 23.47
C ALA A 587 19.11 -26.42 22.08
N SER A 588 18.31 -27.21 21.34
CA SER A 588 18.61 -27.66 20.00
C SER A 588 18.47 -26.59 18.89
N TYR A 589 18.07 -25.34 19.24
CA TYR A 589 17.83 -24.29 18.27
C TYR A 589 19.08 -23.97 17.44
N PHE A 590 20.23 -23.77 18.09
CA PHE A 590 21.49 -23.43 17.41
C PHE A 590 21.96 -24.54 16.48
N GLU A 591 21.82 -25.81 16.89
CA GLU A 591 22.12 -26.99 16.06
C GLU A 591 21.14 -27.07 14.87
N THR A 592 19.83 -26.97 15.14
CA THR A 592 18.78 -27.05 14.10
C THR A 592 18.94 -25.96 13.05
N MET A 593 19.29 -24.73 13.47
CA MET A 593 19.50 -23.60 12.59
C MET A 593 20.96 -23.47 12.09
N ARG A 594 21.86 -24.33 12.55
CA ARG A 594 23.29 -24.28 12.25
C ARG A 594 23.92 -22.92 12.52
N ILE A 595 23.50 -22.26 13.63
CA ILE A 595 24.12 -21.03 14.09
C ILE A 595 25.41 -21.39 14.85
N PRO A 596 26.60 -20.87 14.45
CA PRO A 596 27.85 -21.24 15.11
C PRO A 596 27.91 -20.68 16.51
N LEU A 597 28.37 -21.52 17.47
CA LEU A 597 28.77 -21.05 18.79
C LEU A 597 30.20 -20.53 18.72
N LEU A 598 30.45 -19.32 19.19
CA LEU A 598 31.74 -18.65 19.13
C LEU A 598 32.55 -18.85 20.43
N ALA A 599 31.85 -18.90 21.57
CA ALA A 599 32.46 -19.14 22.89
C ALA A 599 31.43 -19.66 23.88
N GLY A 600 31.86 -20.39 24.90
CA GLY A 600 31.01 -20.95 25.95
C GLY A 600 30.21 -22.18 25.52
N GLU A 601 29.03 -22.34 26.04
CA GLU A 601 28.11 -23.47 25.86
C GLU A 601 26.80 -23.02 25.25
N THR A 602 26.06 -23.96 24.64
CA THR A 602 24.66 -23.76 24.25
C THR A 602 23.73 -23.80 25.45
N CYS A 603 22.45 -23.59 25.23
CA CYS A 603 21.43 -23.72 26.31
C CYS A 603 21.54 -25.04 27.06
N ARG A 604 21.43 -24.98 28.39
CA ARG A 604 21.39 -26.17 29.24
C ARG A 604 19.93 -26.62 29.41
N GLU A 605 19.63 -27.88 29.13
CA GLU A 605 18.29 -28.50 29.31
C GLU A 605 18.10 -29.00 30.76
N THR A 606 18.63 -28.34 31.78
CA THR A 606 18.54 -28.76 33.16
C THR A 606 17.40 -28.06 33.92
N GLU A 607 16.92 -28.66 35.03
CA GLU A 607 15.99 -28.05 35.98
C GLU A 607 16.65 -26.91 36.81
N GLY A 608 17.82 -26.43 36.40
CA GLY A 608 18.56 -25.35 37.05
C GLY A 608 18.04 -23.93 36.71
N PRO A 609 18.77 -22.91 37.21
CA PRO A 609 18.45 -21.51 36.91
C PRO A 609 18.47 -21.28 35.38
N PRO A 610 17.64 -20.35 34.86
CA PRO A 610 17.58 -20.06 33.46
C PRO A 610 18.95 -19.63 32.91
N THR A 611 19.23 -20.02 31.65
CA THR A 611 20.46 -19.62 30.96
C THR A 611 20.14 -18.80 29.72
N VAL A 612 21.08 -17.98 29.28
CA VAL A 612 20.97 -17.11 28.12
C VAL A 612 22.21 -17.28 27.25
N VAL A 613 22.00 -17.41 25.96
CA VAL A 613 23.08 -17.24 24.95
C VAL A 613 22.90 -15.86 24.32
N VAL A 614 23.97 -15.11 24.17
CA VAL A 614 23.92 -13.80 23.49
C VAL A 614 24.64 -13.87 22.16
N ASN A 615 24.24 -13.02 21.20
CA ASN A 615 24.97 -12.95 19.93
C ASN A 615 26.22 -12.07 20.03
N ARG A 616 27.10 -12.15 19.02
CA ARG A 616 28.30 -11.31 18.95
C ARG A 616 27.98 -9.83 19.04
N ALA A 617 26.93 -9.34 18.33
CA ALA A 617 26.54 -7.94 18.35
C ALA A 617 26.21 -7.44 19.77
N PHE A 618 25.61 -8.28 20.63
CA PHE A 618 25.38 -7.95 22.04
C PHE A 618 26.72 -7.85 22.81
N ALA A 619 27.60 -8.83 22.62
CA ALA A 619 28.90 -8.85 23.29
C ALA A 619 29.77 -7.64 22.89
N ASP A 620 29.77 -7.29 21.61
CA ASP A 620 30.55 -6.15 21.10
C ASP A 620 29.96 -4.80 21.53
N ALA A 621 28.64 -4.70 21.66
CA ALA A 621 27.96 -3.45 22.05
C ALA A 621 28.13 -3.11 23.54
N TYR A 622 28.17 -4.12 24.44
CA TYR A 622 28.04 -3.89 25.87
C TYR A 622 29.20 -4.44 26.70
N PHE A 623 30.03 -5.34 26.13
CA PHE A 623 31.13 -5.99 26.82
C PHE A 623 32.34 -6.14 25.92
N ASN A 624 33.51 -6.32 26.49
CA ASN A 624 34.62 -6.89 25.74
C ASN A 624 34.41 -8.42 25.63
N VAL A 625 34.49 -8.98 24.45
CA VAL A 625 34.11 -10.36 24.07
C VAL A 625 34.56 -11.47 25.04
N LYS A 626 35.64 -11.23 25.81
CA LYS A 626 36.17 -12.19 26.80
C LYS A 626 35.50 -12.15 28.17
N SER A 627 34.68 -11.14 28.48
CA SER A 627 34.13 -10.92 29.84
C SER A 627 32.63 -11.18 29.96
N VAL A 628 31.94 -11.57 28.91
CA VAL A 628 30.43 -11.64 28.85
C VAL A 628 29.90 -12.89 29.56
N ILE A 629 30.59 -14.03 29.43
CA ILE A 629 30.16 -15.32 29.97
C ILE A 629 30.31 -15.31 31.51
N GLY A 630 29.29 -15.84 32.19
CA GLY A 630 29.19 -15.88 33.67
C GLY A 630 28.45 -14.70 34.28
N HIS A 631 28.16 -13.62 33.53
CA HIS A 631 27.30 -12.55 34.04
C HIS A 631 25.83 -13.01 34.05
N HIS A 632 25.08 -12.44 35.01
CA HIS A 632 23.64 -12.74 35.12
C HIS A 632 22.82 -11.55 34.64
N VAL A 633 21.88 -11.80 33.72
CA VAL A 633 20.96 -10.81 33.16
C VAL A 633 19.53 -11.13 33.54
N GLN A 634 18.73 -10.08 33.76
CA GLN A 634 17.30 -10.17 34.05
C GLN A 634 16.53 -9.26 33.10
N SER A 635 15.46 -9.75 32.52
CA SER A 635 14.54 -8.93 31.73
C SER A 635 13.68 -8.06 32.62
N ILE A 636 13.55 -6.77 32.27
CA ILE A 636 12.72 -5.82 33.00
C ILE A 636 11.23 -5.95 32.65
N SER A 637 10.92 -6.43 31.45
CA SER A 637 9.56 -6.40 30.89
C SER A 637 8.63 -7.51 31.37
N GLY A 638 9.04 -8.34 32.32
CA GLY A 638 8.21 -9.45 32.79
C GLY A 638 7.96 -10.58 31.76
N MET A 639 8.29 -10.37 30.49
CA MET A 639 8.33 -11.43 29.49
C MET A 639 9.61 -12.23 29.68
N GLY A 640 9.49 -13.46 30.11
CA GLY A 640 10.60 -14.33 30.41
C GLY A 640 10.57 -14.82 31.86
N TYR A 641 11.53 -15.63 32.23
CA TYR A 641 11.64 -16.16 33.57
C TYR A 641 11.78 -15.06 34.62
N ALA A 642 11.03 -15.14 35.71
CA ALA A 642 11.11 -14.25 36.85
C ALA A 642 12.42 -14.49 37.62
N GLY A 643 13.58 -14.12 37.10
CA GLY A 643 14.85 -14.30 37.74
C GLY A 643 16.05 -13.87 36.88
N ALA A 644 17.21 -13.82 37.49
CA ALA A 644 18.44 -13.60 36.76
C ALA A 644 18.88 -14.88 36.03
N ALA A 645 19.23 -14.78 34.75
CA ALA A 645 19.74 -15.87 33.94
C ALA A 645 21.24 -15.70 33.69
N GLU A 646 22.02 -16.76 33.79
CA GLU A 646 23.45 -16.78 33.48
C GLU A 646 23.69 -16.72 31.97
N ILE A 647 24.56 -15.84 31.52
CA ILE A 647 25.05 -15.84 30.13
C ILE A 647 26.07 -16.98 30.01
N VAL A 648 25.70 -18.06 29.33
CA VAL A 648 26.51 -19.29 29.20
C VAL A 648 27.30 -19.34 27.90
N GLY A 649 26.94 -18.57 26.90
CA GLY A 649 27.61 -18.62 25.60
C GLY A 649 27.40 -17.42 24.70
N ILE A 650 28.23 -17.34 23.66
CA ILE A 650 28.17 -16.33 22.60
C ILE A 650 27.97 -17.04 21.28
N SER A 651 26.86 -16.73 20.58
CA SER A 651 26.58 -17.24 19.24
C SER A 651 27.11 -16.28 18.16
N GLY A 652 27.21 -16.80 16.93
CA GLY A 652 27.34 -15.96 15.73
C GLY A 652 26.13 -15.05 15.57
N ASP A 653 26.32 -13.97 14.78
CA ASP A 653 25.24 -13.05 14.46
C ASP A 653 24.26 -13.66 13.47
N ALA A 654 23.01 -13.76 13.88
CA ALA A 654 21.88 -14.10 13.03
C ALA A 654 20.99 -12.87 12.78
N ARG A 655 20.45 -12.75 11.56
CA ARG A 655 19.53 -11.67 11.20
C ARG A 655 18.11 -12.04 11.56
N GLU A 656 17.86 -12.17 12.84
CA GLU A 656 16.58 -12.65 13.39
C GLU A 656 15.42 -11.72 13.08
N SER A 657 15.67 -10.41 13.04
CA SER A 657 14.64 -9.38 12.87
C SER A 657 14.48 -8.91 11.41
N GLY A 658 14.95 -9.71 10.46
CA GLY A 658 14.83 -9.48 9.03
C GLY A 658 16.17 -9.33 8.30
N LEU A 659 16.19 -9.78 7.06
CA LEU A 659 17.41 -9.76 6.22
C LEU A 659 17.89 -8.36 5.84
N ASP A 660 16.98 -7.38 5.86
CA ASP A 660 17.22 -5.98 5.52
C ASP A 660 17.91 -5.18 6.63
N GLN A 661 17.96 -5.74 7.85
CA GLN A 661 18.59 -5.10 9.00
C GLN A 661 19.96 -5.70 9.29
N ARG A 662 20.84 -4.88 9.89
CA ARG A 662 22.08 -5.40 10.46
C ARG A 662 21.75 -6.24 11.70
N PRO A 663 22.58 -7.25 12.05
CA PRO A 663 22.40 -7.93 13.32
C PRO A 663 22.32 -6.95 14.49
N VAL A 664 21.30 -7.10 15.29
CA VAL A 664 21.09 -6.29 16.52
C VAL A 664 21.53 -7.11 17.73
N PRO A 665 21.87 -6.45 18.86
CA PRO A 665 22.07 -7.16 20.12
C PRO A 665 20.89 -8.07 20.43
N THR A 666 21.11 -9.37 20.56
CA THR A 666 20.07 -10.38 20.77
C THR A 666 20.42 -11.28 21.95
N ALA A 667 19.43 -11.54 22.81
CA ALA A 667 19.51 -12.46 23.91
C ALA A 667 18.59 -13.66 23.63
N TYR A 668 19.17 -14.85 23.51
CA TYR A 668 18.46 -16.12 23.33
C TYR A 668 18.24 -16.74 24.69
N TRP A 669 17.01 -16.63 25.18
CA TRP A 669 16.58 -17.24 26.44
C TRP A 669 16.35 -18.73 26.22
N CYS A 670 17.07 -19.52 26.97
CA CYS A 670 16.98 -20.97 26.92
C CYS A 670 15.70 -21.44 27.62
N ALA A 671 14.58 -21.30 26.93
CA ALA A 671 13.25 -21.65 27.42
C ALA A 671 12.76 -22.93 26.68
N PRO A 672 12.74 -24.07 27.34
CA PRO A 672 12.30 -25.31 26.69
C PRO A 672 10.76 -25.44 26.70
N VAL A 673 10.01 -24.34 26.57
CA VAL A 673 8.55 -24.34 26.61
C VAL A 673 7.97 -23.65 25.37
N ALA A 674 7.04 -24.33 24.71
CA ALA A 674 6.25 -23.74 23.65
C ALA A 674 5.15 -22.86 24.25
N GLU A 675 4.96 -21.66 23.73
CA GLU A 675 3.88 -20.75 24.09
C GLU A 675 3.09 -20.34 22.82
N PRO A 676 1.94 -19.69 22.92
CA PRO A 676 1.21 -19.22 21.77
C PRO A 676 2.09 -18.37 20.83
N GLY A 677 2.08 -18.70 19.52
CA GLY A 677 2.96 -18.08 18.52
C GLY A 677 4.33 -18.74 18.34
N THR A 678 4.67 -19.79 19.12
CA THR A 678 5.91 -20.55 18.94
C THR A 678 5.91 -21.31 17.61
N TYR A 679 7.02 -21.19 16.90
CA TYR A 679 7.33 -22.00 15.71
C TYR A 679 8.12 -23.24 16.10
N PHE A 680 7.63 -24.40 15.62
CA PHE A 680 8.38 -25.63 15.60
C PHE A 680 9.21 -25.66 14.31
N LEU A 681 10.51 -25.82 14.45
CA LEU A 681 11.49 -25.85 13.38
C LEU A 681 12.01 -27.27 13.24
N VAL A 682 11.82 -27.88 12.08
CA VAL A 682 12.19 -29.29 11.83
C VAL A 682 13.14 -29.34 10.64
N ARG A 683 14.40 -29.68 10.87
CA ARG A 683 15.38 -29.92 9.82
C ARG A 683 15.17 -31.31 9.24
N THR A 684 15.13 -31.40 7.93
CA THR A 684 14.79 -32.61 7.18
C THR A 684 15.90 -32.98 6.19
N HIS A 685 16.07 -34.25 5.90
CA HIS A 685 17.01 -34.71 4.88
C HIS A 685 16.52 -34.37 3.44
N ASN A 686 15.22 -34.36 3.25
CA ASN A 686 14.56 -34.13 1.97
C ASN A 686 13.87 -32.76 1.92
N ALA A 687 13.17 -32.45 0.82
CA ALA A 687 12.39 -31.24 0.69
C ALA A 687 11.39 -31.11 1.86
N PRO A 688 11.35 -29.97 2.60
CA PRO A 688 10.64 -29.84 3.87
C PRO A 688 9.16 -30.19 3.77
N MET A 689 8.48 -29.75 2.71
CA MET A 689 7.05 -29.96 2.54
C MET A 689 6.65 -31.44 2.35
N THR A 690 7.56 -32.32 1.94
CA THR A 690 7.28 -33.74 1.83
C THR A 690 7.05 -34.39 3.19
N MET A 691 7.60 -33.79 4.25
CA MET A 691 7.46 -34.25 5.63
C MET A 691 6.21 -33.70 6.33
N ALA A 692 5.56 -32.66 5.79
CA ALA A 692 4.49 -31.94 6.47
C ALA A 692 3.32 -32.86 6.89
N GLU A 693 2.88 -33.75 6.00
CA GLU A 693 1.77 -34.66 6.32
C GLU A 693 2.19 -35.75 7.32
N THR A 694 3.43 -36.24 7.24
CA THR A 694 3.97 -37.19 8.21
C THR A 694 4.06 -36.59 9.60
N VAL A 695 4.60 -35.34 9.69
CA VAL A 695 4.67 -34.58 10.94
C VAL A 695 3.26 -34.35 11.50
N ARG A 696 2.33 -33.88 10.67
CA ARG A 696 0.93 -33.65 11.10
C ARG A 696 0.26 -34.88 11.66
N ARG A 697 0.47 -36.06 11.03
CA ARG A 697 -0.08 -37.34 11.49
C ARG A 697 0.52 -37.73 12.84
N ARG A 698 1.84 -37.65 12.99
CA ARG A 698 2.54 -37.99 14.24
C ARG A 698 2.11 -37.09 15.39
N LEU A 699 1.95 -35.81 15.13
CA LEU A 699 1.45 -34.87 16.14
C LEU A 699 0.01 -35.16 16.56
N ARG A 700 -0.84 -35.53 15.61
CA ARG A 700 -2.23 -35.94 15.90
C ARG A 700 -2.32 -37.20 16.75
N ASP A 701 -1.39 -38.17 16.55
CA ASP A 701 -1.38 -39.39 17.34
C ASP A 701 -1.11 -39.13 18.84
N ILE A 702 -0.34 -38.05 19.16
CA ILE A 702 0.00 -37.69 20.54
C ILE A 702 -0.87 -36.57 21.12
N GLU A 703 -1.33 -35.63 20.27
CA GLU A 703 -2.16 -34.48 20.63
C GLU A 703 -3.38 -34.34 19.70
N PRO A 704 -4.36 -35.25 19.80
CA PRO A 704 -5.48 -35.34 18.86
C PRO A 704 -6.41 -34.13 18.88
N MET A 705 -6.37 -33.34 19.95
CA MET A 705 -7.23 -32.13 20.12
C MET A 705 -6.57 -30.84 19.63
N ARG A 706 -5.30 -30.91 19.21
CA ARG A 706 -4.56 -29.74 18.74
C ARG A 706 -4.45 -29.69 17.22
N SER A 707 -4.56 -28.52 16.67
CA SER A 707 -4.32 -28.26 15.26
C SER A 707 -2.86 -27.89 15.02
N ALA A 708 -2.19 -28.65 14.16
CA ALA A 708 -0.89 -28.24 13.59
C ALA A 708 -1.13 -27.52 12.27
N TYR A 709 -0.72 -26.29 12.18
CA TYR A 709 -1.05 -25.38 11.08
C TYR A 709 0.16 -24.57 10.59
N ASP A 710 -0.05 -23.83 9.51
CA ASP A 710 0.92 -22.92 8.92
C ASP A 710 2.25 -23.61 8.55
N PHE A 711 2.16 -24.80 7.92
CA PHE A 711 3.32 -25.54 7.43
C PHE A 711 3.93 -24.82 6.23
N ALA A 712 5.18 -24.39 6.35
CA ALA A 712 5.92 -23.78 5.26
C ALA A 712 7.43 -24.06 5.39
N PRO A 713 8.16 -24.11 4.26
CA PRO A 713 9.62 -24.03 4.31
C PRO A 713 10.02 -22.69 4.94
N LEU A 714 11.06 -22.69 5.77
CA LEU A 714 11.53 -21.45 6.42
C LEU A 714 11.96 -20.39 5.39
N GLU A 715 12.53 -20.81 4.24
CA GLU A 715 12.88 -19.92 3.13
C GLU A 715 11.66 -19.17 2.56
N GLN A 716 10.49 -19.80 2.50
CA GLN A 716 9.27 -19.18 2.02
C GLN A 716 8.84 -18.03 2.95
N ARG A 717 9.00 -18.17 4.27
CA ARG A 717 8.66 -17.12 5.24
C ARG A 717 9.48 -15.86 5.04
N PHE A 718 10.76 -15.99 4.66
CA PHE A 718 11.59 -14.82 4.32
C PHE A 718 11.08 -14.15 3.04
N SER A 719 10.75 -14.96 2.04
CA SER A 719 10.18 -14.46 0.79
C SER A 719 8.88 -13.69 1.04
N ASP A 720 8.04 -14.19 1.94
CA ASP A 720 6.78 -13.57 2.31
C ASP A 720 7.01 -12.28 3.12
N ALA A 721 7.95 -12.28 4.05
CA ALA A 721 8.34 -11.08 4.80
C ALA A 721 8.88 -9.95 3.89
N LEU A 722 9.48 -10.29 2.74
CA LEU A 722 9.97 -9.35 1.75
C LEU A 722 8.91 -8.99 0.67
N GLY A 723 7.66 -9.43 0.84
CA GLY A 723 6.60 -9.31 -0.16
C GLY A 723 6.35 -7.88 -0.65
N GLU A 724 6.34 -6.89 0.25
CA GLU A 724 6.19 -5.48 -0.13
C GLU A 724 7.36 -4.95 -0.96
N SER A 725 8.59 -5.29 -0.59
CA SER A 725 9.79 -4.92 -1.35
C SER A 725 9.84 -5.60 -2.72
N ARG A 726 9.40 -6.85 -2.81
CA ARG A 726 9.25 -7.60 -4.04
C ARG A 726 8.20 -6.97 -4.96
N LEU A 727 7.02 -6.64 -4.44
CA LEU A 727 5.95 -5.97 -5.19
C LEU A 727 6.46 -4.65 -5.79
N ARG A 728 7.09 -3.80 -4.99
CA ARG A 728 7.68 -2.53 -5.43
C ARG A 728 8.68 -2.74 -6.58
N THR A 729 9.58 -3.69 -6.42
CA THR A 729 10.63 -3.98 -7.40
C THR A 729 10.04 -4.48 -8.71
N ILE A 730 9.08 -5.40 -8.67
CA ILE A 730 8.40 -5.95 -9.86
C ILE A 730 7.66 -4.84 -10.63
N LEU A 731 6.84 -4.04 -9.91
CA LEU A 731 6.05 -2.99 -10.54
C LEU A 731 6.92 -1.90 -11.15
N LEU A 732 7.95 -1.42 -10.43
CA LEU A 732 8.86 -0.41 -10.95
C LEU A 732 9.68 -0.92 -12.14
N THR A 733 10.11 -2.18 -12.13
CA THR A 733 10.79 -2.79 -13.29
C THR A 733 9.86 -2.85 -14.50
N PHE A 734 8.62 -3.25 -14.30
CA PHE A 734 7.59 -3.26 -15.36
C PHE A 734 7.35 -1.85 -15.92
N PHE A 735 7.22 -0.83 -15.07
CA PHE A 735 7.04 0.56 -15.51
C PHE A 735 8.27 1.08 -16.25
N ALA A 736 9.48 0.75 -15.78
CA ALA A 736 10.72 1.15 -16.45
C ALA A 736 10.83 0.53 -17.85
N LEU A 737 10.54 -0.77 -18.00
CA LEU A 737 10.54 -1.45 -19.30
C LEU A 737 9.48 -0.85 -20.25
N THR A 738 8.29 -0.56 -19.73
CA THR A 738 7.23 0.11 -20.50
C THR A 738 7.66 1.52 -20.92
N ALA A 739 8.29 2.28 -20.03
CA ALA A 739 8.82 3.61 -20.32
C ALA A 739 9.88 3.60 -21.42
N ILE A 740 10.83 2.65 -21.36
CA ILE A 740 11.85 2.48 -22.42
C ILE A 740 11.17 2.13 -23.75
N SER A 741 10.23 1.20 -23.75
CA SER A 741 9.50 0.82 -24.97
C SER A 741 8.79 2.01 -25.59
N LEU A 742 8.11 2.83 -24.78
CA LEU A 742 7.47 4.06 -25.22
C LEU A 742 8.48 5.09 -25.73
N ALA A 743 9.64 5.23 -25.06
CA ALA A 743 10.71 6.13 -25.48
C ALA A 743 11.29 5.71 -26.85
N CYS A 744 11.50 4.43 -27.09
CA CYS A 744 11.95 3.91 -28.38
C CYS A 744 10.92 4.18 -29.49
N VAL A 745 9.63 3.97 -29.22
CA VAL A 745 8.55 4.27 -30.18
C VAL A 745 8.49 5.77 -30.49
N GLY A 746 8.62 6.64 -29.48
CA GLY A 746 8.63 8.09 -29.67
C GLY A 746 9.84 8.59 -30.48
N LEU A 747 11.04 8.07 -30.16
CA LEU A 747 12.25 8.38 -30.92
C LEU A 747 12.14 7.91 -32.37
N TYR A 748 11.67 6.67 -32.60
CA TYR A 748 11.44 6.14 -33.94
C TYR A 748 10.42 7.01 -34.72
N GLY A 749 9.30 7.38 -34.09
CA GLY A 749 8.30 8.25 -34.69
C GLY A 749 8.85 9.61 -35.10
N THR A 750 9.66 10.23 -34.24
CA THR A 750 10.29 11.56 -34.51
C THR A 750 11.37 11.49 -35.59
N LEU A 751 12.19 10.44 -35.57
CA LEU A 751 13.20 10.21 -36.63
C LEU A 751 12.54 9.94 -37.98
N SER A 752 11.57 9.02 -38.04
CA SER A 752 10.83 8.68 -39.25
C SER A 752 10.14 9.91 -39.85
N TYR A 753 9.53 10.73 -38.99
CA TYR A 753 8.95 12.01 -39.41
C TYR A 753 10.00 12.97 -39.97
N SER A 754 11.14 13.15 -39.30
CA SER A 754 12.23 14.03 -39.72
C SER A 754 12.77 13.64 -41.09
N VAL A 755 12.93 12.35 -41.34
CA VAL A 755 13.34 11.79 -42.65
C VAL A 755 12.28 12.07 -43.73
N ASN A 756 10.99 11.84 -43.39
CA ASN A 756 9.88 12.03 -44.37
C ASN A 756 9.74 13.51 -44.79
N VAL A 757 9.87 14.45 -43.88
CA VAL A 757 9.80 15.90 -44.18
C VAL A 757 10.98 16.32 -45.07
N ARG A 758 12.13 15.72 -44.92
CA ARG A 758 13.36 16.04 -45.65
C ARG A 758 13.63 15.14 -46.87
N LYS A 759 12.65 14.34 -47.28
CA LYS A 759 12.83 13.43 -48.42
C LYS A 759 13.36 14.11 -49.69
N ARG A 760 12.85 15.31 -50.02
CA ARG A 760 13.32 16.09 -51.19
C ARG A 760 14.76 16.59 -51.02
N GLU A 761 15.14 17.09 -49.83
CA GLU A 761 16.51 17.51 -49.50
C GLU A 761 17.47 16.31 -49.59
N VAL A 762 17.09 15.16 -49.02
CA VAL A 762 17.83 13.91 -49.08
C VAL A 762 18.01 13.42 -50.52
N GLY A 763 16.95 13.48 -51.32
CA GLY A 763 17.02 13.15 -52.74
C GLY A 763 17.94 14.07 -53.53
N LEU A 764 17.87 15.38 -53.30
CA LEU A 764 18.75 16.35 -53.94
C LEU A 764 20.22 16.12 -53.54
N ARG A 765 20.53 15.88 -52.28
CA ARG A 765 21.90 15.58 -51.82
C ARG A 765 22.45 14.28 -52.42
N LEU A 766 21.60 13.25 -52.55
CA LEU A 766 21.99 12.01 -53.23
C LEU A 766 22.25 12.24 -54.70
N ALA A 767 21.45 13.05 -55.35
CA ALA A 767 21.64 13.41 -56.76
C ALA A 767 22.92 14.25 -56.99
N LEU A 768 23.34 15.01 -55.98
CA LEU A 768 24.60 15.81 -55.94
C LEU A 768 25.84 14.97 -55.50
N GLY A 769 25.69 13.64 -55.30
CA GLY A 769 26.83 12.77 -55.01
C GLY A 769 27.10 12.51 -53.53
N ALA A 770 26.23 12.91 -52.59
CA ALA A 770 26.40 12.61 -51.20
C ALA A 770 26.29 11.09 -50.93
N LEU A 771 27.19 10.56 -50.11
CA LEU A 771 27.16 9.14 -49.71
C LEU A 771 25.96 8.84 -48.81
N ARG A 772 25.30 7.70 -48.99
CA ARG A 772 24.19 7.21 -48.13
C ARG A 772 24.58 7.18 -46.67
N SER A 773 25.81 6.77 -46.33
CA SER A 773 26.36 6.70 -45.00
C SER A 773 26.43 8.06 -44.32
N GLN A 774 26.76 9.13 -45.05
CA GLN A 774 26.82 10.51 -44.52
C GLN A 774 25.42 11.01 -44.10
N ILE A 775 24.39 10.72 -44.93
CA ILE A 775 23.03 11.11 -44.65
C ILE A 775 22.49 10.33 -43.45
N VAL A 776 22.70 9.01 -43.41
CA VAL A 776 22.30 8.17 -42.26
C VAL A 776 23.00 8.63 -40.99
N SER A 777 24.31 8.86 -41.04
CA SER A 777 25.10 9.36 -39.90
C SER A 777 24.57 10.68 -39.35
N GLN A 778 24.17 11.62 -40.24
CA GLN A 778 23.60 12.93 -39.81
C GLN A 778 22.30 12.76 -39.00
N PHE A 779 21.37 11.91 -39.44
CA PHE A 779 20.12 11.65 -38.69
C PHE A 779 20.39 10.87 -37.39
N LEU A 780 21.30 9.91 -37.41
CA LEU A 780 21.70 9.16 -36.21
C LEU A 780 22.36 10.08 -35.17
N TRP A 781 23.28 10.96 -35.58
CA TRP A 781 23.91 11.92 -34.65
C TRP A 781 22.89 12.89 -34.04
N GLN A 782 21.90 13.32 -34.80
CA GLN A 782 20.84 14.19 -34.32
C GLN A 782 19.98 13.47 -33.23
N GLY A 783 19.63 12.18 -33.45
CA GLY A 783 18.93 11.40 -32.45
C GLY A 783 19.80 11.12 -31.21
N LEU A 784 21.07 10.73 -31.44
CA LEU A 784 22.01 10.37 -30.38
C LEU A 784 22.30 11.55 -29.44
N SER A 785 22.50 12.76 -30.01
CA SER A 785 22.77 13.98 -29.19
C SER A 785 21.61 14.29 -28.22
N VAL A 786 20.37 14.15 -28.67
CA VAL A 786 19.19 14.34 -27.82
C VAL A 786 19.06 13.23 -26.77
N CYS A 787 19.36 11.97 -27.14
CA CYS A 787 19.40 10.87 -26.20
C CYS A 787 20.47 11.08 -25.13
N ILE A 788 21.69 11.51 -25.49
CA ILE A 788 22.77 11.80 -24.52
C ILE A 788 22.33 12.91 -23.55
N ALA A 789 21.80 14.03 -24.08
CA ALA A 789 21.31 15.12 -23.25
C ALA A 789 20.17 14.65 -22.30
N GLY A 790 19.23 13.86 -22.83
CA GLY A 790 18.16 13.26 -22.04
C GLY A 790 18.68 12.31 -20.95
N CYS A 791 19.67 11.46 -21.27
CA CYS A 791 20.30 10.56 -20.30
C CYS A 791 21.03 11.34 -19.18
N LEU A 792 21.78 12.39 -19.51
CA LEU A 792 22.46 13.22 -18.50
C LEU A 792 21.45 13.91 -17.56
N PHE A 793 20.40 14.49 -18.13
CA PHE A 793 19.35 15.13 -17.34
C PHE A 793 18.58 14.12 -16.50
N GLY A 794 18.22 12.95 -17.07
CA GLY A 794 17.57 11.87 -16.36
C GLY A 794 18.41 11.29 -15.22
N TRP A 795 19.72 11.16 -15.43
CA TRP A 795 20.65 10.78 -14.37
C TRP A 795 20.69 11.81 -13.23
N ALA A 796 20.76 13.10 -13.56
CA ALA A 796 20.73 14.16 -12.56
C ALA A 796 19.42 14.16 -11.75
N LEU A 797 18.27 13.97 -12.41
CA LEU A 797 16.97 13.81 -11.75
C LEU A 797 16.93 12.57 -10.84
N ALA A 798 17.49 11.44 -11.28
CA ALA A 798 17.57 10.22 -10.48
C ALA A 798 18.39 10.45 -9.21
N VAL A 799 19.56 11.10 -9.31
CA VAL A 799 20.38 11.43 -8.13
C VAL A 799 19.67 12.39 -7.20
N ALA A 800 18.97 13.40 -7.73
CA ALA A 800 18.18 14.33 -6.92
C ALA A 800 17.04 13.64 -6.19
N SER A 801 16.30 12.75 -6.89
CA SER A 801 15.19 12.00 -6.29
C SER A 801 15.66 11.01 -5.22
N THR A 802 16.79 10.33 -5.39
CA THR A 802 17.35 9.43 -4.37
C THR A 802 17.77 10.19 -3.11
N ARG A 803 18.34 11.40 -3.23
CA ARG A 803 18.68 12.24 -2.07
C ARG A 803 17.46 12.78 -1.30
N LEU A 804 16.35 13.02 -2.01
CA LEU A 804 15.11 13.45 -1.37
C LEU A 804 14.35 12.30 -0.69
N LEU A 805 14.62 11.06 -1.09
CA LEU A 805 13.96 9.84 -0.59
C LEU A 805 14.77 9.12 0.48
N ALA A 806 16.06 9.36 0.59
CA ALA A 806 16.93 8.90 1.66
C ALA A 806 16.75 9.75 2.91
#